data_f089dd7c64d0452b0582e5f03365092a
#
_entry.id   f089dd7c64d0452b0582e5f03365092a
#
_cell.length_a   1.000
_cell.length_b   1.000
_cell.length_c   1.000
_cell.angle_alpha   90.00
_cell.angle_beta   90.00
_cell.angle_gamma   90.00
#
_symmetry.space_group_name_H-M   'P 1'
#
loop_
_entity.id
_entity.type
_entity.pdbx_description
1 polymer ?
#
loop_
_entity_poly.entity_id
_entity_poly.type
_entity_poly.pdbx_seq_one_letter_code
_entity_poly.pdbx_strand_id
1 'polypeptide(L)'
;MRPHRPLLAALAVLALACSGTPKKNGSSGGSGGSSGGATDAGTTGLEGVQLQQTFTSSTLSGPVDVVRDTYGNPHIYGNSVPDIMYAQGYVMAHDRLVAMDLARHEADGSLASLAGGPQPSTLAQDIAMRAWHLRAQANANWEALQGSSDPEDQLLVKALEAYAAGVNAYAADLNAGKFTLPVDYAILYQPSSFVAWTPQDSLLLGELFAYELAFDASDEIEATEVSAASALTFDGGDPRAGFGDDIQLTAPVDPTFTIAGWPPLNGDTTSASRERRRVHPKPGQKPSLRMLDEDSRALASLEHLEAGHGHGSNNWLVGPSLSASGHAMVANDTHLNLDNPATFWISHLVDRGTDAALNVMGEQFPGVPAVTLGVNRHAAWGATVSFIDVTDVYQETIVPCPNDAGQCAVFDGGTTPLVADPETFQIGYLGTMQGSVQYTIWQVPQHGPIIPRIQVDAQGNVTGVAAPGSLPGGQELSVKYTGFSSYGPHMLFKAIWGLDTAGSMQDAVAALDANFKYGGQNWVVADDQGNFGWTQTERVPRRAPPNPSATPPQPNLPWHILPGDGTAEWGDDMDPHYIPHAYNPAKGFLATANADPIGVTANNDPFLGQPVVDGGPLYLGAFYDPGTRVGRITKRIEAYADAGQKISLDDMQSIQADVVSEWNQGFAPTLLAGANALLAEAAAMGDGGVPAADGGAGDGGIGEYPELAPLLASAEGGDGGFSVALLQQAQALVSGWSFDTPAGVAADNPTPQQIADSQATVVGAYWLTHFIHDTLDDEIAAVAANDQGLQFSNEYEESKLVYFLCQNPRPSFLKTGSQPNGDSILFDDLRTPQVETKLDVAARALVEAIEGIVAVQGSDPSKWAWGNVHTLTLNFLGGALAAPSLTLPPPGDTAHPHGYPRHGDNGTVDVGPHGIDTKNYAYEDLGPAIRFVAELDPVNGPTARNALPGGEIFDPSSPHYDDQLQLWLQNKTFDFAYQDSDVLTQAAQECQTNKICRWRFQPGSP
;
A
#
# COMPACT_ATOMS: atom_id res chain seq x y z
N MET A 1 18.66 -6.05 -3.85
CA MET A 1 19.22 -5.63 -2.54
C MET A 1 18.90 -4.16 -2.33
N ARG A 2 17.80 -3.87 -1.66
CA ARG A 2 17.64 -2.49 -1.14
C ARG A 2 18.72 -2.25 -0.13
N PRO A 3 19.56 -1.22 -0.23
CA PRO A 3 20.51 -0.92 0.81
C PRO A 3 19.74 -0.42 2.02
N HIS A 4 19.62 -1.22 3.08
CA HIS A 4 19.29 -0.68 4.39
C HIS A 4 20.20 0.51 4.65
N ARG A 5 19.66 1.71 4.59
CA ARG A 5 20.42 2.94 4.82
C ARG A 5 20.93 2.93 6.25
N PRO A 6 22.23 2.96 6.49
CA PRO A 6 22.75 3.32 7.79
C PRO A 6 22.69 4.86 7.89
N LEU A 7 21.56 5.39 8.28
CA LEU A 7 21.44 6.81 8.65
C LEU A 7 21.20 6.91 10.15
N LEU A 8 22.18 6.50 10.96
CA LEU A 8 22.16 6.77 12.40
C LEU A 8 23.51 6.42 13.04
N ALA A 9 24.48 7.31 12.86
CA ALA A 9 25.65 7.32 13.73
C ALA A 9 26.23 8.74 13.84
N ALA A 10 25.47 9.66 14.41
CA ALA A 10 26.05 10.91 14.93
C ALA A 10 25.03 11.72 15.77
N LEU A 11 24.55 11.19 16.89
CA LEU A 11 23.92 12.02 17.94
C LEU A 11 23.76 11.20 19.23
N ALA A 12 24.90 10.77 19.76
CA ALA A 12 24.95 10.27 21.13
C ALA A 12 26.02 11.05 21.89
N VAL A 13 25.75 12.27 22.25
CA VAL A 13 26.40 12.96 23.38
C VAL A 13 25.53 14.21 23.69
N LEU A 14 24.70 14.11 24.71
CA LEU A 14 24.36 15.16 25.68
C LEU A 14 23.00 14.87 26.35
N ALA A 15 23.02 13.93 27.24
CA ALA A 15 21.97 13.84 28.26
C ALA A 15 22.63 13.47 29.59
N LEU A 16 23.07 14.51 30.26
CA LEU A 16 23.38 14.41 31.72
C LEU A 16 22.92 15.69 32.41
N ALA A 17 22.12 15.46 33.45
CA ALA A 17 21.75 16.38 34.52
C ALA A 17 20.46 17.18 34.33
N CYS A 18 19.37 16.64 34.95
CA CYS A 18 18.72 17.36 36.05
C CYS A 18 17.65 16.48 36.72
N SER A 19 18.03 15.85 37.83
CA SER A 19 17.09 15.25 38.78
C SER A 19 16.45 16.35 39.64
N GLY A 20 15.14 16.51 39.54
CA GLY A 20 14.36 17.41 40.37
C GLY A 20 13.03 16.80 40.78
N THR A 21 12.94 16.33 42.00
CA THR A 21 11.73 15.76 42.63
C THR A 21 10.58 16.77 42.72
N PRO A 22 9.35 16.35 42.42
CA PRO A 22 8.19 17.21 42.57
C PRO A 22 7.68 17.19 44.02
N LYS A 23 7.48 18.38 44.59
CA LYS A 23 6.76 18.58 45.85
C LYS A 23 5.25 18.51 45.63
N LYS A 24 4.59 17.63 46.40
CA LYS A 24 3.15 17.66 46.62
C LYS A 24 2.75 18.96 47.34
N ASN A 25 1.75 19.63 46.86
CA ASN A 25 0.95 20.53 47.70
C ASN A 25 -0.54 20.30 47.52
N GLY A 26 -1.21 20.27 48.65
CA GLY A 26 -2.52 19.69 48.86
C GLY A 26 -3.68 20.67 48.67
N SER A 27 -4.79 20.04 48.71
CA SER A 27 -6.16 20.46 48.62
C SER A 27 -6.58 21.73 49.38
N SER A 28 -7.48 22.48 48.81
CA SER A 28 -8.58 23.07 49.59
C SER A 28 -9.83 23.22 48.74
N GLY A 29 -10.94 22.64 49.24
CA GLY A 29 -12.25 22.68 48.66
C GLY A 29 -12.92 24.03 48.80
N GLY A 30 -13.89 24.28 47.99
CA GLY A 30 -14.81 25.42 48.06
C GLY A 30 -16.15 25.07 47.43
N SER A 31 -17.13 25.00 48.27
CA SER A 31 -18.53 24.69 48.01
C SER A 31 -19.31 25.82 47.39
N GLY A 32 -20.23 25.53 46.49
CA GLY A 32 -21.57 26.05 46.45
C GLY A 32 -21.83 27.34 45.71
N GLY A 33 -22.70 27.25 44.74
CA GLY A 33 -23.39 28.40 44.16
C GLY A 33 -24.33 27.99 43.02
N SER A 34 -25.56 27.67 43.37
CA SER A 34 -26.63 27.54 42.38
C SER A 34 -27.09 28.94 41.95
N SER A 35 -27.16 29.19 40.64
CA SER A 35 -27.96 30.27 40.10
C SER A 35 -28.39 30.00 38.66
N GLY A 36 -29.69 29.91 38.49
CA GLY A 36 -30.48 30.52 37.43
C GLY A 36 -30.36 29.92 36.02
N GLY A 37 -31.49 29.32 35.62
CA GLY A 37 -31.67 28.73 34.30
C GLY A 37 -31.34 29.67 33.17
N ALA A 38 -30.50 29.14 32.30
CA ALA A 38 -30.54 29.46 30.88
C ALA A 38 -31.32 28.33 30.22
N THR A 39 -32.27 28.68 29.39
CA THR A 39 -33.05 27.79 28.56
C THR A 39 -32.07 26.94 27.71
N ASP A 40 -32.14 25.64 27.92
CA ASP A 40 -31.35 24.62 27.24
C ASP A 40 -31.64 24.67 25.74
N ALA A 41 -30.78 25.31 24.96
CA ALA A 41 -30.86 25.33 23.52
C ALA A 41 -30.11 24.08 22.99
N GLY A 42 -30.85 23.02 22.74
CA GLY A 42 -30.41 21.80 22.10
C GLY A 42 -29.73 20.80 23.03
N THR A 43 -30.40 19.67 23.27
CA THR A 43 -29.81 18.47 23.87
C THR A 43 -29.12 17.67 22.76
N THR A 44 -27.93 17.15 23.01
CA THR A 44 -27.21 16.27 22.07
C THR A 44 -27.55 14.79 22.27
N GLY A 45 -28.14 14.45 23.42
CA GLY A 45 -28.44 13.07 23.83
C GLY A 45 -27.38 12.46 24.76
N LEU A 46 -26.21 13.12 24.92
CA LEU A 46 -25.08 12.60 25.71
C LEU A 46 -25.02 13.20 27.15
N GLU A 47 -26.03 13.90 27.57
CA GLU A 47 -26.07 14.57 28.88
C GLU A 47 -26.01 13.59 30.07
N GLY A 48 -26.31 12.32 29.86
CA GLY A 48 -26.15 11.24 30.83
C GLY A 48 -24.70 10.94 31.21
N VAL A 49 -23.72 11.30 30.40
CA VAL A 49 -22.30 11.15 30.72
C VAL A 49 -21.77 12.38 31.41
N GLN A 50 -20.99 12.19 32.49
CA GLN A 50 -20.44 13.28 33.30
C GLN A 50 -19.63 14.27 32.42
N LEU A 51 -19.93 15.57 32.58
CA LEU A 51 -19.18 16.63 31.91
C LEU A 51 -17.78 16.76 32.55
N GLN A 52 -16.74 16.63 31.71
CA GLN A 52 -15.35 16.82 32.12
C GLN A 52 -14.84 18.22 31.82
N GLN A 53 -15.09 18.71 30.61
CA GLN A 53 -14.54 19.98 30.12
C GLN A 53 -15.53 20.70 29.21
N THR A 54 -15.45 22.02 29.19
CA THR A 54 -16.21 22.86 28.27
C THR A 54 -15.24 23.76 27.49
N PHE A 55 -15.43 23.77 26.18
CA PHE A 55 -14.73 24.65 25.25
C PHE A 55 -15.72 25.66 24.67
N THR A 56 -15.26 26.87 24.39
CA THR A 56 -16.11 27.91 23.80
C THR A 56 -15.47 28.45 22.51
N SER A 57 -16.28 28.60 21.48
CA SER A 57 -15.84 29.19 20.21
C SER A 57 -16.94 30.05 19.60
N SER A 58 -16.56 31.18 19.01
CA SER A 58 -17.49 32.02 18.25
C SER A 58 -17.84 31.40 16.88
N THR A 59 -17.14 30.38 16.45
CA THR A 59 -17.43 29.64 15.22
C THR A 59 -18.69 28.78 15.35
N LEU A 60 -18.95 28.29 16.56
CA LEU A 60 -20.06 27.39 16.81
C LEU A 60 -21.39 28.13 16.83
N SER A 61 -22.43 27.53 16.27
CA SER A 61 -23.81 27.98 16.27
C SER A 61 -24.62 27.28 17.37
N GLY A 62 -24.25 26.06 17.76
CA GLY A 62 -24.91 25.24 18.77
C GLY A 62 -23.90 24.41 19.59
N PRO A 63 -24.39 23.71 20.64
CA PRO A 63 -23.54 22.82 21.41
C PRO A 63 -23.19 21.54 20.65
N VAL A 64 -21.95 21.06 20.83
CA VAL A 64 -21.49 19.73 20.40
C VAL A 64 -20.95 19.02 21.63
N ASP A 65 -21.38 17.80 21.87
CA ASP A 65 -20.81 16.91 22.88
C ASP A 65 -19.95 15.82 22.23
N VAL A 66 -18.85 15.54 22.88
CA VAL A 66 -17.92 14.46 22.48
C VAL A 66 -17.71 13.53 23.65
N VAL A 67 -17.91 12.25 23.43
CA VAL A 67 -17.58 11.18 24.39
C VAL A 67 -16.70 10.16 23.68
N ARG A 68 -16.00 9.32 24.42
CA ARG A 68 -15.24 8.23 23.85
C ARG A 68 -15.78 6.88 24.30
N ASP A 69 -15.71 5.90 23.41
CA ASP A 69 -15.98 4.50 23.74
C ASP A 69 -14.81 3.86 24.52
N THR A 70 -14.89 2.57 24.79
CA THR A 70 -13.89 1.84 25.57
C THR A 70 -12.57 1.58 24.81
N TYR A 71 -12.48 1.93 23.52
CA TYR A 71 -11.27 1.91 22.69
C TYR A 71 -10.77 3.31 22.31
N GLY A 72 -11.36 4.34 22.92
CA GLY A 72 -10.95 5.71 22.72
C GLY A 72 -11.55 6.39 21.49
N ASN A 73 -12.36 5.69 20.68
CA ASN A 73 -12.97 6.28 19.49
C ASN A 73 -13.94 7.40 19.89
N PRO A 74 -13.84 8.61 19.32
CA PRO A 74 -14.72 9.70 19.65
C PRO A 74 -16.08 9.59 18.97
N HIS A 75 -17.14 9.82 19.74
CA HIS A 75 -18.51 10.00 19.29
C HIS A 75 -18.88 11.48 19.41
N ILE A 76 -19.12 12.13 18.27
CA ILE A 76 -19.29 13.58 18.13
C ILE A 76 -20.75 13.88 17.76
N TYR A 77 -21.48 14.45 18.70
CA TYR A 77 -22.92 14.69 18.60
C TYR A 77 -23.22 16.20 18.60
N GLY A 78 -23.76 16.69 17.50
CA GLY A 78 -24.12 18.09 17.31
C GLY A 78 -25.49 18.27 16.67
N ASN A 79 -25.86 19.53 16.42
CA ASN A 79 -27.13 19.88 15.80
C ASN A 79 -26.96 20.58 14.44
N SER A 80 -25.75 20.63 13.92
CA SER A 80 -25.44 21.09 12.57
C SER A 80 -24.12 20.50 12.08
N VAL A 81 -24.01 20.25 10.80
CA VAL A 81 -22.78 19.72 10.17
C VAL A 81 -21.57 20.59 10.46
N PRO A 82 -21.57 21.92 10.30
CA PRO A 82 -20.40 22.74 10.60
C PRO A 82 -19.96 22.65 12.07
N ASP A 83 -20.89 22.57 13.03
CA ASP A 83 -20.53 22.45 14.45
C ASP A 83 -19.86 21.08 14.74
N ILE A 84 -20.36 20.00 14.12
CA ILE A 84 -19.80 18.65 14.22
C ILE A 84 -18.38 18.65 13.62
N MET A 85 -18.19 19.23 12.44
CA MET A 85 -16.88 19.31 11.78
C MET A 85 -15.88 20.14 12.58
N TYR A 86 -16.32 21.21 13.26
CA TYR A 86 -15.46 21.94 14.19
C TYR A 86 -14.95 21.03 15.31
N ALA A 87 -15.85 20.27 15.93
CA ALA A 87 -15.46 19.35 17.01
C ALA A 87 -14.59 18.19 16.49
N GLN A 88 -14.87 17.66 15.30
CA GLN A 88 -14.05 16.65 14.65
C GLN A 88 -12.62 17.15 14.44
N GLY A 89 -12.44 18.34 13.84
CA GLY A 89 -11.12 18.93 13.62
C GLY A 89 -10.35 19.16 14.91
N TYR A 90 -11.03 19.60 15.99
CA TYR A 90 -10.41 19.78 17.30
C TYR A 90 -9.96 18.45 17.92
N VAL A 91 -10.81 17.42 17.88
CA VAL A 91 -10.56 16.11 18.51
C VAL A 91 -9.54 15.33 17.73
N MET A 92 -9.61 15.33 16.39
CA MET A 92 -8.62 14.68 15.55
C MET A 92 -7.24 15.33 15.73
N ALA A 93 -7.16 16.66 15.80
CA ALA A 93 -5.91 17.34 16.12
C ALA A 93 -5.39 17.00 17.52
N HIS A 94 -6.28 16.85 18.52
CA HIS A 94 -5.87 16.37 19.85
C HIS A 94 -5.20 15.00 19.78
N ASP A 95 -5.72 14.10 18.95
CA ASP A 95 -5.25 12.72 18.88
C ASP A 95 -4.05 12.54 17.91
N ARG A 96 -3.99 13.34 16.84
CA ARG A 96 -3.14 13.06 15.66
C ARG A 96 -2.43 14.30 15.05
N LEU A 97 -2.33 15.44 15.73
CA LEU A 97 -1.84 16.70 15.13
C LEU A 97 -0.53 16.56 14.34
N VAL A 98 0.44 15.77 14.85
CA VAL A 98 1.73 15.63 14.15
C VAL A 98 1.64 14.76 12.92
N ALA A 99 0.83 13.71 12.95
CA ALA A 99 0.56 12.92 11.74
C ALA A 99 -0.06 13.82 10.65
N MET A 100 -1.06 14.63 11.03
CA MET A 100 -1.70 15.60 10.13
C MET A 100 -0.70 16.61 9.57
N ASP A 101 0.17 17.16 10.40
CA ASP A 101 1.09 18.23 10.00
C ASP A 101 2.27 17.68 9.16
N LEU A 102 2.76 16.48 9.47
CA LEU A 102 3.78 15.80 8.65
C LEU A 102 3.24 15.48 7.25
N ALA A 103 2.07 14.85 7.16
CA ALA A 103 1.44 14.54 5.88
C ALA A 103 1.15 15.82 5.05
N ARG A 104 0.72 16.92 5.73
CA ARG A 104 0.57 18.22 5.06
C ARG A 104 1.88 18.75 4.49
N HIS A 105 2.98 18.67 5.26
CA HIS A 105 4.29 19.10 4.78
C HIS A 105 4.81 18.24 3.64
N GLU A 106 4.54 16.96 3.67
CA GLU A 106 4.84 16.02 2.58
C GLU A 106 4.09 16.40 1.30
N ALA A 107 2.77 16.46 1.37
CA ALA A 107 1.91 16.81 0.23
C ALA A 107 2.21 18.21 -0.36
N ASP A 108 2.64 19.15 0.48
CA ASP A 108 3.00 20.52 0.07
C ASP A 108 4.46 20.64 -0.43
N GLY A 109 5.25 19.54 -0.37
CA GLY A 109 6.68 19.60 -0.68
C GLY A 109 7.41 20.61 0.20
N SER A 110 7.30 20.46 1.52
CA SER A 110 7.86 21.38 2.51
C SER A 110 8.46 20.72 3.75
N LEU A 111 8.74 19.41 3.69
CA LEU A 111 9.38 18.64 4.77
C LEU A 111 10.75 19.19 5.14
N ALA A 112 11.52 19.73 4.18
CA ALA A 112 12.81 20.36 4.42
C ALA A 112 12.73 21.57 5.37
N SER A 113 11.56 22.20 5.50
CA SER A 113 11.32 23.26 6.47
C SER A 113 11.35 22.76 7.92
N LEU A 114 11.04 21.48 8.14
CA LEU A 114 11.06 20.80 9.43
C LEU A 114 12.41 20.15 9.72
N ALA A 115 12.99 19.46 8.75
CA ALA A 115 14.14 18.55 8.94
C ALA A 115 15.24 18.68 7.87
N GLY A 116 15.19 19.65 6.96
CA GLY A 116 16.09 19.75 5.80
C GLY A 116 17.55 20.02 6.15
N GLY A 117 17.84 20.64 7.32
CA GLY A 117 19.22 20.96 7.69
C GLY A 117 20.12 19.72 7.83
N PRO A 118 19.77 18.73 8.66
CA PRO A 118 20.54 17.50 8.80
C PRO A 118 20.17 16.39 7.81
N GLN A 119 19.11 16.57 7.03
CA GLN A 119 18.57 15.52 6.14
C GLN A 119 18.35 16.06 4.72
N PRO A 120 19.38 16.00 3.89
CA PRO A 120 19.29 16.48 2.50
C PRO A 120 18.23 15.75 1.65
N SER A 121 17.89 14.51 1.98
CA SER A 121 16.86 13.72 1.29
C SER A 121 15.47 14.35 1.35
N THR A 122 15.09 15.05 2.42
CA THR A 122 13.80 15.73 2.52
C THR A 122 13.65 16.85 1.49
N LEU A 123 14.74 17.55 1.15
CA LEU A 123 14.70 18.58 0.10
C LEU A 123 14.52 17.96 -1.29
N ALA A 124 15.11 16.80 -1.55
CA ALA A 124 14.90 16.08 -2.81
C ALA A 124 13.43 15.66 -2.96
N GLN A 125 12.85 15.12 -1.90
CA GLN A 125 11.44 14.77 -1.83
C GLN A 125 10.52 15.98 -2.05
N ASP A 126 10.81 17.11 -1.37
CA ASP A 126 10.05 18.35 -1.55
C ASP A 126 10.06 18.83 -3.02
N ILE A 127 11.23 18.75 -3.68
CA ILE A 127 11.37 19.17 -5.09
C ILE A 127 10.46 18.30 -5.99
N ALA A 128 10.43 17.00 -5.78
CA ALA A 128 9.62 16.09 -6.55
C ALA A 128 8.12 16.32 -6.26
N MET A 129 7.70 16.40 -5.00
CA MET A 129 6.31 16.67 -4.63
C MET A 129 5.79 18.02 -5.17
N ARG A 130 6.65 19.05 -5.21
CA ARG A 130 6.30 20.32 -5.86
C ARG A 130 6.10 20.18 -7.36
N ALA A 131 6.81 19.28 -8.02
CA ALA A 131 6.62 19.02 -9.45
C ALA A 131 5.22 18.47 -9.76
N TRP A 132 4.62 17.69 -8.86
CA TRP A 132 3.28 17.13 -9.03
C TRP A 132 2.13 18.14 -8.83
N HIS A 133 2.40 19.30 -8.26
CA HIS A 133 1.43 20.40 -8.08
C HIS A 133 0.14 20.03 -7.32
N LEU A 134 0.19 19.10 -6.35
CA LEU A 134 -0.99 18.70 -5.57
C LEU A 134 -1.64 19.89 -4.85
N ARG A 135 -0.86 20.84 -4.34
CA ARG A 135 -1.37 22.08 -3.74
C ARG A 135 -2.19 22.91 -4.73
N ALA A 136 -1.79 22.98 -6.01
CA ALA A 136 -2.55 23.69 -7.02
C ALA A 136 -3.90 22.98 -7.28
N GLN A 137 -3.92 21.66 -7.23
CA GLN A 137 -5.16 20.87 -7.34
C GLN A 137 -6.10 21.15 -6.17
N ALA A 138 -5.60 21.09 -4.93
CA ALA A 138 -6.38 21.40 -3.73
C ALA A 138 -6.97 22.81 -3.76
N ASN A 139 -6.21 23.80 -4.27
CA ASN A 139 -6.69 25.17 -4.46
C ASN A 139 -7.81 25.24 -5.53
N ALA A 140 -7.66 24.54 -6.64
CA ALA A 140 -8.68 24.50 -7.70
C ALA A 140 -10.00 23.87 -7.18
N ASN A 141 -9.90 22.80 -6.39
CA ASN A 141 -11.06 22.18 -5.75
C ASN A 141 -11.76 23.14 -4.76
N TRP A 142 -10.98 23.86 -3.97
CA TRP A 142 -11.53 24.86 -3.03
C TRP A 142 -12.22 26.01 -3.77
N GLU A 143 -11.60 26.55 -4.81
CA GLU A 143 -12.18 27.60 -5.64
C GLU A 143 -13.48 27.16 -6.33
N ALA A 144 -13.53 25.91 -6.79
CA ALA A 144 -14.73 25.34 -7.41
C ALA A 144 -15.87 25.23 -6.40
N LEU A 145 -15.62 24.73 -5.18
CA LEU A 145 -16.62 24.66 -4.10
C LEU A 145 -17.12 26.05 -3.71
N GLN A 146 -16.22 27.01 -3.50
CA GLN A 146 -16.60 28.39 -3.16
C GLN A 146 -17.40 29.10 -4.26
N GLY A 147 -17.04 28.82 -5.53
CA GLY A 147 -17.71 29.40 -6.70
C GLY A 147 -19.08 28.80 -7.00
N SER A 148 -19.41 27.67 -6.42
CA SER A 148 -20.67 26.97 -6.65
C SER A 148 -21.84 27.66 -5.95
N SER A 149 -23.00 27.63 -6.60
CA SER A 149 -24.29 28.05 -5.99
C SER A 149 -25.14 26.88 -5.47
N ASP A 150 -24.62 25.66 -5.61
CA ASP A 150 -25.26 24.45 -5.08
C ASP A 150 -25.31 24.53 -3.53
N PRO A 151 -26.49 24.32 -2.90
CA PRO A 151 -26.60 24.34 -1.44
C PRO A 151 -25.72 23.32 -0.73
N GLU A 152 -25.48 22.16 -1.32
CA GLU A 152 -24.59 21.13 -0.79
C GLU A 152 -23.13 21.62 -0.81
N ASP A 153 -22.64 22.14 -1.93
CA ASP A 153 -21.28 22.69 -2.03
C ASP A 153 -21.06 23.83 -1.02
N GLN A 154 -22.08 24.68 -0.81
CA GLN A 154 -22.04 25.75 0.19
C GLN A 154 -22.07 25.21 1.64
N LEU A 155 -22.67 24.05 1.88
CA LEU A 155 -22.57 23.36 3.16
C LEU A 155 -21.16 22.80 3.37
N LEU A 156 -20.58 22.17 2.33
CA LEU A 156 -19.22 21.62 2.39
C LEU A 156 -18.16 22.71 2.61
N VAL A 157 -18.31 23.87 2.00
CA VAL A 157 -17.45 25.04 2.29
C VAL A 157 -17.45 25.37 3.79
N LYS A 158 -18.64 25.47 4.40
CA LYS A 158 -18.77 25.77 5.83
C LYS A 158 -18.23 24.65 6.72
N ALA A 159 -18.40 23.40 6.28
CA ALA A 159 -17.88 22.22 6.97
C ALA A 159 -16.36 22.23 7.03
N LEU A 160 -15.70 22.47 5.88
CA LEU A 160 -14.26 22.57 5.77
C LEU A 160 -13.68 23.77 6.56
N GLU A 161 -14.33 24.94 6.48
CA GLU A 161 -13.93 26.11 7.27
C GLU A 161 -14.05 25.84 8.78
N ALA A 162 -15.12 25.17 9.20
CA ALA A 162 -15.33 24.83 10.61
C ALA A 162 -14.33 23.78 11.11
N TYR A 163 -14.05 22.75 10.30
CA TYR A 163 -13.02 21.75 10.60
C TYR A 163 -11.65 22.42 10.80
N ALA A 164 -11.21 23.25 9.86
CA ALA A 164 -9.96 23.98 9.95
C ALA A 164 -9.91 24.87 11.21
N ALA A 165 -11.02 25.53 11.56
CA ALA A 165 -11.12 26.32 12.77
C ALA A 165 -11.00 25.45 14.04
N GLY A 166 -11.51 24.23 14.04
CA GLY A 166 -11.36 23.23 15.11
C GLY A 166 -9.90 22.83 15.31
N VAL A 167 -9.20 22.46 14.26
CA VAL A 167 -7.76 22.13 14.30
C VAL A 167 -6.95 23.30 14.86
N ASN A 168 -7.19 24.51 14.38
CA ASN A 168 -6.51 25.71 14.84
C ASN A 168 -6.81 26.05 16.31
N ALA A 169 -8.02 25.77 16.77
CA ALA A 169 -8.39 25.97 18.16
C ALA A 169 -7.64 25.02 19.10
N TYR A 170 -7.48 23.76 18.71
CA TYR A 170 -6.64 22.82 19.46
C TYR A 170 -5.18 23.25 19.47
N ALA A 171 -4.59 23.63 18.34
CA ALA A 171 -3.22 24.10 18.25
C ALA A 171 -3.00 25.34 19.16
N ALA A 172 -3.96 26.25 19.22
CA ALA A 172 -3.92 27.40 20.13
C ALA A 172 -3.98 26.99 21.61
N ASP A 173 -4.83 26.02 21.95
CA ASP A 173 -4.95 25.48 23.30
C ASP A 173 -3.70 24.72 23.74
N LEU A 174 -3.07 24.00 22.83
CA LEU A 174 -1.77 23.34 23.04
C LEU A 174 -0.67 24.38 23.30
N ASN A 175 -0.58 25.41 22.48
CA ASN A 175 0.36 26.54 22.67
C ASN A 175 0.12 27.32 23.99
N ALA A 176 -1.14 27.35 24.44
CA ALA A 176 -1.50 27.96 25.73
C ALA A 176 -1.20 27.05 26.95
N GLY A 177 -0.70 25.83 26.71
CA GLY A 177 -0.34 24.86 27.76
C GLY A 177 -1.56 24.19 28.42
N LYS A 178 -2.71 24.14 27.73
CA LYS A 178 -3.87 23.40 28.23
C LYS A 178 -3.69 21.87 28.13
N PHE A 179 -2.89 21.43 27.14
CA PHE A 179 -2.48 20.06 26.93
C PHE A 179 -0.96 19.96 26.99
N THR A 180 -0.46 18.79 27.31
CA THR A 180 0.99 18.52 27.38
C THR A 180 1.31 17.53 26.26
N LEU A 181 2.23 17.89 25.38
CA LEU A 181 2.80 16.92 24.43
C LEU A 181 3.66 15.90 25.19
N PRO A 182 3.67 14.64 24.77
CA PRO A 182 4.66 13.66 25.22
C PRO A 182 6.08 14.21 25.08
N VAL A 183 6.98 13.85 25.99
CA VAL A 183 8.34 14.47 26.05
C VAL A 183 9.09 14.28 24.74
N ASP A 184 9.09 13.07 24.19
CA ASP A 184 9.81 12.76 22.96
C ASP A 184 9.20 13.49 21.75
N TYR A 185 7.91 13.65 21.76
CA TYR A 185 7.14 14.39 20.79
C TYR A 185 7.42 15.90 20.85
N ALA A 186 7.52 16.46 22.05
CA ALA A 186 7.88 17.87 22.26
C ALA A 186 9.31 18.21 21.79
N ILE A 187 10.19 17.24 21.72
CA ILE A 187 11.55 17.42 21.19
C ILE A 187 11.51 17.54 19.66
N LEU A 188 10.68 16.73 19.01
CA LEU A 188 10.60 16.67 17.55
C LEU A 188 9.71 17.75 16.95
N TYR A 189 8.70 18.16 17.69
CA TYR A 189 7.66 19.07 17.22
C TYR A 189 7.59 20.33 18.07
N GLN A 190 7.65 21.49 17.42
CA GLN A 190 7.50 22.78 18.05
C GLN A 190 6.10 23.36 17.77
N PRO A 191 5.12 23.22 18.69
CA PRO A 191 3.75 23.67 18.43
C PRO A 191 3.65 25.16 18.05
N SER A 192 4.62 25.96 18.47
CA SER A 192 4.71 27.39 18.11
C SER A 192 5.07 27.65 16.65
N SER A 193 5.56 26.65 15.94
CA SER A 193 5.86 26.73 14.50
C SER A 193 4.72 26.21 13.62
N PHE A 194 3.66 25.65 14.22
CA PHE A 194 2.49 25.20 13.49
C PHE A 194 1.87 26.33 12.66
N VAL A 195 1.83 26.12 11.37
CA VAL A 195 1.13 27.01 10.43
C VAL A 195 -0.36 26.73 10.51
N ALA A 196 -1.18 27.79 10.61
CA ALA A 196 -2.62 27.63 10.73
C ALA A 196 -3.18 26.76 9.60
N TRP A 197 -4.02 25.78 9.99
CA TRP A 197 -4.69 24.88 9.09
C TRP A 197 -5.74 25.62 8.27
N THR A 198 -5.84 25.31 6.99
CA THR A 198 -6.80 25.87 6.05
C THR A 198 -7.70 24.77 5.45
N PRO A 199 -8.85 25.10 4.89
CA PRO A 199 -9.65 24.12 4.13
C PRO A 199 -8.88 23.41 3.03
N GLN A 200 -7.98 24.15 2.35
CA GLN A 200 -7.14 23.59 1.31
C GLN A 200 -6.13 22.55 1.82
N ASP A 201 -5.73 22.61 3.10
CA ASP A 201 -4.85 21.59 3.67
C ASP A 201 -5.56 20.25 3.80
N SER A 202 -6.84 20.25 4.19
CA SER A 202 -7.64 19.02 4.21
C SER A 202 -7.90 18.45 2.82
N LEU A 203 -8.15 19.30 1.83
CA LEU A 203 -8.28 18.89 0.43
C LEU A 203 -6.94 18.36 -0.11
N LEU A 204 -5.82 19.00 0.24
CA LEU A 204 -4.48 18.55 -0.15
C LEU A 204 -4.15 17.15 0.36
N LEU A 205 -4.54 16.83 1.58
CA LEU A 205 -4.34 15.46 2.10
C LEU A 205 -5.21 14.44 1.37
N GLY A 206 -6.44 14.81 0.98
CA GLY A 206 -7.24 13.95 0.11
C GLY A 206 -6.55 13.66 -1.23
N GLU A 207 -5.93 14.70 -1.83
CA GLU A 207 -5.16 14.54 -3.07
C GLU A 207 -3.90 13.70 -2.87
N LEU A 208 -3.18 13.87 -1.73
CA LEU A 208 -2.01 13.06 -1.40
C LEU A 208 -2.36 11.57 -1.36
N PHE A 209 -3.36 11.19 -0.56
CA PHE A 209 -3.72 9.78 -0.42
C PHE A 209 -4.27 9.18 -1.72
N ALA A 210 -4.98 9.96 -2.53
CA ALA A 210 -5.42 9.49 -3.84
C ALA A 210 -4.23 9.32 -4.81
N TYR A 211 -3.22 10.20 -4.71
CA TYR A 211 -1.96 10.10 -5.45
C TYR A 211 -1.16 8.86 -5.02
N GLU A 212 -0.91 8.68 -3.73
CA GLU A 212 -0.16 7.53 -3.19
C GLU A 212 -0.77 6.18 -3.60
N LEU A 213 -2.09 6.13 -3.82
CA LEU A 213 -2.82 4.91 -4.13
C LEU A 213 -3.08 4.69 -5.64
N ALA A 214 -2.55 5.54 -6.52
CA ALA A 214 -2.88 5.46 -7.95
C ALA A 214 -1.75 5.85 -8.90
N PHE A 215 -0.70 6.53 -8.42
CA PHE A 215 0.41 6.97 -9.26
C PHE A 215 1.43 5.83 -9.42
N ASP A 216 1.79 5.50 -10.65
CA ASP A 216 2.58 4.30 -11.00
C ASP A 216 3.65 4.57 -12.08
N ALA A 217 4.10 5.82 -12.23
CA ALA A 217 5.08 6.21 -13.25
C ALA A 217 6.42 5.46 -13.17
N SER A 218 6.80 4.96 -11.98
CA SER A 218 7.99 4.13 -11.79
C SER A 218 7.92 2.80 -12.55
N ASP A 219 6.74 2.18 -12.61
CA ASP A 219 6.53 0.89 -13.28
C ASP A 219 6.84 0.95 -14.77
N GLU A 220 6.44 2.04 -15.45
CA GLU A 220 6.70 2.24 -16.88
C GLU A 220 8.19 2.48 -17.17
N ILE A 221 8.88 3.20 -16.26
CA ILE A 221 10.31 3.45 -16.37
C ILE A 221 11.06 2.12 -16.20
N GLU A 222 10.78 1.39 -15.12
CA GLU A 222 11.40 0.09 -14.83
C GLU A 222 11.13 -0.91 -15.97
N ALA A 223 9.88 -1.02 -16.41
CA ALA A 223 9.51 -1.91 -17.51
C ALA A 223 10.28 -1.59 -18.80
N THR A 224 10.50 -0.31 -19.09
CA THR A 224 11.29 0.11 -20.25
C THR A 224 12.78 -0.20 -20.07
N GLU A 225 13.34 0.03 -18.87
CA GLU A 225 14.74 -0.27 -18.55
C GLU A 225 15.05 -1.76 -18.68
N VAL A 226 14.25 -2.59 -18.01
CA VAL A 226 14.38 -4.06 -18.03
C VAL A 226 14.31 -4.60 -19.46
N SER A 227 13.30 -4.16 -20.25
CA SER A 227 13.18 -4.55 -21.65
C SER A 227 14.39 -4.12 -22.48
N ALA A 228 14.86 -2.89 -22.31
CA ALA A 228 15.97 -2.35 -23.07
C ALA A 228 17.32 -3.04 -22.71
N ALA A 229 17.59 -3.21 -21.44
CA ALA A 229 18.82 -3.84 -20.95
C ALA A 229 18.88 -5.34 -21.30
N SER A 230 17.75 -6.05 -21.16
CA SER A 230 17.63 -7.46 -21.55
C SER A 230 17.88 -7.66 -23.05
N ALA A 231 17.30 -6.80 -23.89
CA ALA A 231 17.53 -6.85 -25.33
C ALA A 231 18.96 -6.49 -25.77
N LEU A 232 19.74 -5.81 -24.92
CA LEU A 232 21.15 -5.56 -25.13
C LEU A 232 22.03 -6.74 -24.70
N THR A 233 21.60 -7.45 -23.64
CA THR A 233 22.32 -8.57 -23.03
C THR A 233 22.14 -9.85 -23.83
N PHE A 234 20.89 -10.19 -24.13
CA PHE A 234 20.51 -11.42 -24.83
C PHE A 234 20.06 -11.11 -26.26
N ASP A 235 20.91 -11.35 -27.24
CA ASP A 235 20.56 -11.11 -28.63
C ASP A 235 19.58 -12.18 -29.17
N GLY A 236 19.00 -11.94 -30.36
CA GLY A 236 17.95 -12.78 -30.93
C GLY A 236 18.35 -14.23 -31.27
N GLY A 237 19.56 -14.67 -30.96
CA GLY A 237 20.04 -16.04 -31.05
C GLY A 237 20.15 -16.74 -29.70
N ASP A 238 20.10 -15.99 -28.61
CA ASP A 238 20.15 -16.52 -27.25
C ASP A 238 18.77 -17.06 -26.82
N PRO A 239 18.69 -18.27 -26.23
CA PRO A 239 17.44 -18.78 -25.71
C PRO A 239 16.85 -17.92 -24.56
N ARG A 240 17.63 -17.01 -23.96
CA ARG A 240 17.20 -16.04 -22.95
C ARG A 240 16.69 -14.71 -23.54
N ALA A 241 16.65 -14.57 -24.85
CA ALA A 241 16.26 -13.31 -25.53
C ALA A 241 14.85 -12.80 -25.17
N GLY A 242 14.03 -13.62 -24.51
CA GLY A 242 12.71 -13.26 -23.98
C GLY A 242 12.70 -12.86 -22.50
N PHE A 243 13.83 -12.82 -21.82
CA PHE A 243 13.91 -12.61 -20.36
C PHE A 243 13.22 -11.33 -19.91
N GLY A 244 13.51 -10.19 -20.56
CA GLY A 244 12.89 -8.92 -20.19
C GLY A 244 11.36 -8.88 -20.35
N ASP A 245 10.82 -9.66 -21.28
CA ASP A 245 9.37 -9.81 -21.41
C ASP A 245 8.78 -10.80 -20.37
N ASP A 246 9.56 -11.84 -20.02
CA ASP A 246 9.10 -12.88 -19.11
C ASP A 246 9.16 -12.44 -17.63
N ILE A 247 10.12 -11.59 -17.24
CA ILE A 247 10.19 -11.06 -15.89
C ILE A 247 9.04 -10.07 -15.61
N GLN A 248 8.53 -9.40 -16.63
CA GLN A 248 7.40 -8.46 -16.55
C GLN A 248 6.07 -9.13 -16.92
N LEU A 249 5.81 -10.28 -16.33
CA LEU A 249 4.60 -11.05 -16.59
C LEU A 249 3.36 -10.32 -16.05
N THR A 250 2.39 -10.11 -16.94
CA THR A 250 1.08 -9.54 -16.57
C THR A 250 0.06 -10.62 -16.16
N ALA A 251 0.25 -11.88 -16.60
CA ALA A 251 -0.66 -12.98 -16.28
C ALA A 251 -0.72 -13.29 -14.77
N PRO A 252 -1.93 -13.42 -14.19
CA PRO A 252 -2.09 -13.76 -12.78
C PRO A 252 -1.74 -15.23 -12.50
N VAL A 253 -1.22 -15.50 -11.32
CA VAL A 253 -0.96 -16.85 -10.80
C VAL A 253 -2.29 -17.60 -10.54
N ASP A 254 -3.24 -16.94 -9.89
CA ASP A 254 -4.62 -17.42 -9.77
C ASP A 254 -5.53 -16.57 -10.66
N PRO A 255 -6.12 -17.14 -11.72
CA PRO A 255 -6.97 -16.42 -12.65
C PRO A 255 -8.43 -16.27 -12.14
N THR A 256 -8.59 -15.95 -10.86
CA THR A 256 -9.89 -15.61 -10.27
C THR A 256 -10.14 -14.12 -10.46
N PHE A 257 -11.21 -13.80 -11.19
CA PHE A 257 -11.58 -12.42 -11.48
C PHE A 257 -12.83 -12.00 -10.71
N THR A 258 -12.93 -10.72 -10.36
CA THR A 258 -14.12 -10.17 -9.69
C THR A 258 -15.39 -10.46 -10.51
N ILE A 259 -15.31 -10.28 -11.83
CA ILE A 259 -16.36 -10.64 -12.78
C ILE A 259 -15.77 -11.53 -13.87
N ALA A 260 -16.23 -12.75 -13.96
CA ALA A 260 -15.91 -13.61 -15.09
C ALA A 260 -16.76 -13.21 -16.32
N GLY A 261 -16.08 -12.85 -17.41
CA GLY A 261 -16.74 -12.51 -18.67
C GLY A 261 -17.44 -11.15 -18.62
N TRP A 262 -16.67 -10.08 -18.51
CA TRP A 262 -17.16 -8.72 -18.73
C TRP A 262 -18.01 -8.69 -20.00
N PRO A 263 -19.22 -8.12 -19.97
CA PRO A 263 -20.18 -8.32 -21.05
C PRO A 263 -19.57 -7.92 -22.38
N PRO A 264 -19.65 -8.80 -23.40
CA PRO A 264 -19.23 -8.40 -24.73
C PRO A 264 -20.04 -7.18 -25.10
N LEU A 265 -19.36 -6.11 -25.45
CA LEU A 265 -19.96 -4.92 -25.99
C LEU A 265 -20.87 -5.33 -27.15
N ASN A 266 -22.16 -5.17 -26.99
CA ASN A 266 -23.14 -5.54 -28.02
C ASN A 266 -22.85 -4.75 -29.30
N GLY A 267 -22.10 -5.32 -30.22
CA GLY A 267 -21.95 -4.78 -31.56
C GLY A 267 -20.57 -4.88 -32.21
N ASP A 268 -19.46 -4.86 -31.50
CA ASP A 268 -18.13 -4.85 -32.12
C ASP A 268 -17.25 -6.03 -31.68
N THR A 269 -17.59 -7.22 -32.19
CA THR A 269 -16.74 -8.40 -32.02
C THR A 269 -15.73 -8.54 -33.18
N THR A 270 -14.95 -7.54 -33.44
CA THR A 270 -13.71 -7.74 -34.20
C THR A 270 -12.59 -7.91 -33.18
N SER A 271 -12.45 -9.17 -32.70
CA SER A 271 -11.26 -9.53 -31.93
C SER A 271 -10.01 -9.06 -32.67
N ALA A 272 -9.18 -8.27 -32.01
CA ALA A 272 -7.89 -7.83 -32.52
C ALA A 272 -6.91 -9.00 -32.51
N SER A 273 -7.25 -10.11 -33.20
CA SER A 273 -6.32 -11.20 -33.46
C SER A 273 -5.31 -10.75 -34.52
N ARG A 274 -4.34 -9.99 -34.11
CA ARG A 274 -3.12 -9.78 -34.87
C ARG A 274 -1.98 -10.49 -34.16
N GLU A 275 -1.55 -11.59 -34.76
CA GLU A 275 -0.24 -12.17 -34.50
C GLU A 275 0.80 -11.02 -34.48
N ARG A 276 1.30 -10.65 -33.29
CA ARG A 276 2.39 -9.69 -33.16
C ARG A 276 3.62 -10.30 -33.83
N ARG A 277 3.94 -9.79 -35.00
CA ARG A 277 5.23 -10.06 -35.60
C ARG A 277 6.30 -9.44 -34.70
N ARG A 278 7.19 -10.26 -34.15
CA ARG A 278 8.36 -9.78 -33.40
C ARG A 278 9.05 -8.68 -34.21
N VAL A 279 8.98 -7.46 -33.73
CA VAL A 279 9.77 -6.35 -34.25
C VAL A 279 10.99 -6.23 -33.32
N HIS A 280 12.11 -6.75 -33.75
CA HIS A 280 13.36 -6.49 -33.04
C HIS A 280 13.73 -5.01 -33.22
N PRO A 281 14.05 -4.28 -32.15
CA PRO A 281 14.44 -2.87 -32.22
C PRO A 281 15.65 -2.69 -33.14
N LYS A 282 15.59 -1.68 -34.00
CA LYS A 282 16.80 -1.29 -34.77
C LYS A 282 17.72 -0.48 -33.85
N PRO A 283 19.04 -0.73 -33.85
CA PRO A 283 19.99 0.08 -33.12
C PRO A 283 19.89 1.55 -33.53
N GLY A 284 19.68 2.46 -32.62
CA GLY A 284 19.88 3.89 -32.91
C GLY A 284 18.93 4.92 -32.25
N GLN A 285 17.86 4.53 -31.63
CA GLN A 285 16.91 5.46 -30.98
C GLN A 285 16.29 4.88 -29.69
N LYS A 286 17.12 4.30 -28.85
CA LYS A 286 16.68 3.94 -27.49
C LYS A 286 16.90 5.13 -26.57
N PRO A 287 16.05 5.32 -25.53
CA PRO A 287 16.41 6.17 -24.39
C PRO A 287 17.83 5.81 -23.97
N SER A 288 18.65 6.79 -23.61
CA SER A 288 19.97 6.42 -23.08
C SER A 288 19.70 5.79 -21.71
N LEU A 289 20.11 4.56 -21.49
CA LEU A 289 20.01 3.89 -20.18
C LEU A 289 20.47 4.80 -19.03
N ARG A 290 21.50 5.65 -19.28
CA ARG A 290 21.93 6.65 -18.32
C ARG A 290 20.87 7.71 -17.96
N MET A 291 20.00 8.08 -18.90
CA MET A 291 18.90 9.01 -18.62
C MET A 291 17.87 8.32 -17.72
N LEU A 292 17.46 7.12 -18.05
CA LEU A 292 16.54 6.32 -17.29
C LEU A 292 17.05 6.12 -15.85
N ASP A 293 18.31 5.74 -15.66
CA ASP A 293 18.96 5.59 -14.36
C ASP A 293 18.99 6.90 -13.53
N GLU A 294 19.15 8.07 -14.17
CA GLU A 294 19.07 9.36 -13.47
C GLU A 294 17.63 9.71 -13.07
N ASP A 295 16.65 9.33 -13.86
CA ASP A 295 15.23 9.63 -13.63
C ASP A 295 14.61 8.61 -12.64
N SER A 296 14.96 7.32 -12.74
CA SER A 296 14.59 6.29 -11.75
C SER A 296 15.11 6.63 -10.35
N ARG A 297 16.31 7.17 -10.23
CA ARG A 297 16.82 7.64 -8.93
C ARG A 297 16.04 8.83 -8.39
N ALA A 298 15.52 9.71 -9.25
CA ALA A 298 14.66 10.79 -8.83
C ALA A 298 13.31 10.27 -8.34
N LEU A 299 12.73 9.31 -9.04
CA LEU A 299 11.51 8.61 -8.63
C LEU A 299 11.71 7.73 -7.39
N ALA A 300 12.84 7.03 -7.28
CA ALA A 300 13.17 6.21 -6.10
C ALA A 300 13.19 7.00 -4.78
N SER A 301 13.31 8.33 -4.84
CA SER A 301 13.11 9.18 -3.66
C SER A 301 11.65 9.29 -3.23
N LEU A 302 10.72 8.87 -4.09
CA LEU A 302 9.27 8.88 -3.92
C LEU A 302 8.67 7.47 -3.76
N GLU A 303 9.46 6.40 -3.88
CA GLU A 303 8.98 5.01 -3.83
C GLU A 303 8.11 4.68 -2.63
N HIS A 304 8.30 5.37 -1.51
CA HIS A 304 7.45 5.21 -0.34
C HIS A 304 6.11 5.94 -0.45
N LEU A 305 5.92 6.76 -1.51
CA LEU A 305 4.71 7.51 -1.82
C LEU A 305 3.97 6.95 -3.04
N GLU A 306 4.55 6.00 -3.74
CA GLU A 306 3.90 5.37 -4.88
C GLU A 306 3.17 4.10 -4.44
N ALA A 307 2.02 3.83 -5.06
CA ALA A 307 1.28 2.57 -4.91
C ALA A 307 2.01 1.40 -5.59
N GLY A 308 3.34 1.38 -5.50
CA GLY A 308 4.15 0.30 -6.05
C GLY A 308 3.63 -1.08 -5.63
N HIS A 309 4.05 -2.12 -6.32
CA HIS A 309 3.59 -3.51 -6.18
C HIS A 309 3.60 -4.12 -4.75
N GLY A 310 3.91 -3.34 -3.72
CA GLY A 310 3.82 -3.75 -2.32
C GLY A 310 2.51 -3.33 -1.63
N HIS A 311 1.74 -2.38 -2.19
CA HIS A 311 0.51 -1.91 -1.58
C HIS A 311 -0.66 -2.78 -2.05
N GLY A 312 -1.38 -3.33 -1.11
CA GLY A 312 -2.51 -4.20 -1.42
C GLY A 312 -3.69 -3.90 -0.51
N SER A 313 -4.81 -4.51 -0.77
CA SER A 313 -5.97 -4.48 0.12
C SER A 313 -6.90 -5.62 -0.24
N ASN A 314 -7.78 -5.98 0.68
CA ASN A 314 -8.86 -6.90 0.38
C ASN A 314 -10.20 -6.22 0.60
N ASN A 315 -11.18 -6.50 -0.26
CA ASN A 315 -12.57 -6.29 0.09
C ASN A 315 -13.50 -7.35 -0.53
N TRP A 316 -14.61 -7.59 0.12
CA TRP A 316 -15.65 -8.45 -0.45
C TRP A 316 -17.02 -8.13 0.14
N LEU A 317 -18.03 -8.56 -0.61
CA LEU A 317 -19.44 -8.39 -0.31
C LEU A 317 -20.13 -9.75 -0.28
N VAL A 318 -21.01 -9.95 0.69
CA VAL A 318 -21.88 -11.11 0.75
C VAL A 318 -23.32 -10.62 0.78
N GLY A 319 -24.09 -11.05 -0.23
CA GLY A 319 -25.50 -10.67 -0.37
C GLY A 319 -26.42 -11.52 0.53
N PRO A 320 -27.70 -11.12 0.67
CA PRO A 320 -28.69 -11.74 1.55
C PRO A 320 -28.85 -13.24 1.31
N SER A 321 -28.65 -13.69 0.08
CA SER A 321 -28.81 -15.11 -0.29
C SER A 321 -27.79 -16.05 0.35
N LEU A 322 -26.61 -15.56 0.69
CA LEU A 322 -25.52 -16.30 1.33
C LEU A 322 -25.34 -15.96 2.80
N SER A 323 -25.82 -14.79 3.25
CA SER A 323 -25.72 -14.32 4.63
C SER A 323 -26.56 -15.16 5.59
N ALA A 324 -26.06 -15.37 6.81
CA ALA A 324 -26.76 -16.08 7.89
C ALA A 324 -27.94 -15.27 8.46
N SER A 325 -27.80 -13.96 8.53
CA SER A 325 -28.86 -13.04 8.97
C SER A 325 -29.89 -12.76 7.88
N GLY A 326 -29.53 -12.97 6.60
CA GLY A 326 -30.33 -12.53 5.45
C GLY A 326 -30.12 -11.05 5.08
N HIS A 327 -29.11 -10.40 5.66
CA HIS A 327 -28.72 -9.01 5.36
C HIS A 327 -27.45 -8.98 4.52
N ALA A 328 -27.21 -7.88 3.83
CA ALA A 328 -25.96 -7.69 3.09
C ALA A 328 -24.79 -7.39 4.05
N MET A 329 -23.61 -7.88 3.71
CA MET A 329 -22.39 -7.69 4.50
C MET A 329 -21.24 -7.18 3.64
N VAL A 330 -20.37 -6.40 4.26
CA VAL A 330 -19.13 -5.84 3.69
C VAL A 330 -17.96 -6.27 4.55
N ALA A 331 -16.84 -6.59 3.93
CA ALA A 331 -15.52 -6.63 4.59
C ALA A 331 -14.55 -5.76 3.83
N ASN A 332 -13.70 -5.06 4.55
CA ASN A 332 -12.60 -4.27 4.01
C ASN A 332 -11.37 -4.40 4.92
N ASP A 333 -10.24 -4.62 4.29
CA ASP A 333 -8.96 -4.91 4.91
C ASP A 333 -7.89 -4.19 4.06
N THR A 334 -7.66 -2.91 4.36
CA THR A 334 -6.71 -2.08 3.61
C THR A 334 -5.29 -2.40 4.04
N HIS A 335 -4.42 -2.71 3.08
CA HIS A 335 -3.00 -2.94 3.35
C HIS A 335 -2.22 -1.66 3.01
N LEU A 336 -1.88 -0.93 4.04
CA LEU A 336 -1.13 0.33 3.97
C LEU A 336 0.04 0.26 4.95
N ASN A 337 0.82 1.34 5.02
CA ASN A 337 1.94 1.43 5.96
C ASN A 337 1.50 1.18 7.40
N LEU A 338 2.25 0.32 8.07
CA LEU A 338 2.03 -0.05 9.47
C LEU A 338 2.95 0.75 10.38
N ASP A 339 2.59 1.99 10.59
CA ASP A 339 3.33 2.94 11.42
C ASP A 339 2.66 3.16 12.79
N ASN A 340 3.36 3.84 13.67
CA ASN A 340 2.82 4.40 14.89
C ASN A 340 2.93 5.95 14.85
N PRO A 341 1.80 6.68 14.89
CA PRO A 341 0.40 6.21 15.02
C PRO A 341 -0.09 5.44 13.79
N ALA A 342 -1.12 4.60 13.98
CA ALA A 342 -1.80 3.92 12.89
C ALA A 342 -2.27 4.90 11.81
N THR A 343 -2.26 4.46 10.56
CA THR A 343 -2.64 5.26 9.38
C THR A 343 -4.05 5.85 9.49
N PHE A 344 -4.98 5.09 10.05
CA PHE A 344 -6.36 5.53 10.22
C PHE A 344 -6.67 6.02 11.64
N TRP A 345 -7.70 6.84 11.73
CA TRP A 345 -8.36 7.32 12.93
C TRP A 345 -9.86 7.08 12.80
N ILE A 346 -10.53 6.63 13.85
CA ILE A 346 -11.95 6.24 13.84
C ILE A 346 -12.79 7.32 14.51
N SER A 347 -13.93 7.71 13.91
CA SER A 347 -14.91 8.53 14.61
C SER A 347 -16.36 8.20 14.25
N HIS A 348 -17.26 8.60 15.13
CA HIS A 348 -18.71 8.56 14.93
C HIS A 348 -19.28 9.98 14.93
N LEU A 349 -19.85 10.39 13.79
CA LEU A 349 -20.41 11.73 13.57
C LEU A 349 -21.94 11.65 13.55
N VAL A 350 -22.60 12.39 14.44
CA VAL A 350 -24.06 12.31 14.60
C VAL A 350 -24.69 13.71 14.57
N ASP A 351 -25.49 13.98 13.55
CA ASP A 351 -26.31 15.18 13.45
C ASP A 351 -27.69 14.95 14.08
N ARG A 352 -28.00 15.72 15.13
CA ARG A 352 -29.29 15.73 15.83
C ARG A 352 -30.18 16.91 15.42
N GLY A 353 -29.75 17.67 14.42
CA GLY A 353 -30.51 18.80 13.88
C GLY A 353 -31.74 18.38 13.12
N THR A 354 -32.37 19.37 12.49
CA THR A 354 -33.62 19.14 11.75
C THR A 354 -33.42 18.32 10.50
N ASP A 355 -32.23 18.40 9.91
CA ASP A 355 -31.93 17.73 8.66
C ASP A 355 -31.33 16.33 8.90
N ALA A 356 -30.80 16.08 10.10
CA ALA A 356 -30.23 14.81 10.58
C ALA A 356 -29.33 14.13 9.49
N ALA A 357 -28.48 14.96 8.84
CA ALA A 357 -27.74 14.57 7.65
C ALA A 357 -26.69 13.50 7.90
N LEU A 358 -26.15 13.41 9.14
CA LEU A 358 -25.08 12.49 9.50
C LEU A 358 -25.49 11.54 10.63
N ASN A 359 -25.24 10.27 10.43
CA ASN A 359 -25.09 9.23 11.46
C ASN A 359 -24.15 8.18 10.88
N VAL A 360 -22.83 8.46 10.92
CA VAL A 360 -21.79 7.71 10.21
C VAL A 360 -20.63 7.42 11.14
N MET A 361 -20.11 6.19 11.09
CA MET A 361 -18.94 5.75 11.86
C MET A 361 -17.99 4.98 10.98
N GLY A 362 -16.69 5.25 11.13
CA GLY A 362 -15.64 4.53 10.39
C GLY A 362 -14.31 5.25 10.43
N GLU A 363 -13.47 4.88 9.50
CA GLU A 363 -12.06 5.21 9.36
C GLU A 363 -11.87 6.49 8.54
N GLN A 364 -10.90 7.28 8.97
CA GLN A 364 -10.50 8.52 8.31
C GLN A 364 -8.99 8.62 8.27
N PHE A 365 -8.46 9.22 7.21
CA PHE A 365 -7.09 9.68 7.22
C PHE A 365 -6.96 10.93 8.10
N PRO A 366 -5.96 10.99 9.01
CA PRO A 366 -5.75 12.18 9.83
C PRO A 366 -5.59 13.46 8.99
N GLY A 367 -6.46 14.45 9.21
CA GLY A 367 -6.49 15.70 8.48
C GLY A 367 -7.58 15.77 7.38
N VAL A 368 -8.17 14.65 7.01
CA VAL A 368 -9.31 14.58 6.08
C VAL A 368 -10.61 14.51 6.89
N PRO A 369 -11.52 15.49 6.78
CA PRO A 369 -12.80 15.45 7.47
C PRO A 369 -13.77 14.43 6.84
N ALA A 370 -14.85 14.12 7.56
CA ALA A 370 -15.84 13.10 7.20
C ALA A 370 -15.34 11.66 7.41
N VAL A 371 -16.00 10.63 6.91
CA VAL A 371 -15.63 9.21 7.08
C VAL A 371 -15.26 8.61 5.73
N THR A 372 -14.00 8.25 5.54
CA THR A 372 -13.50 7.75 4.25
C THR A 372 -13.99 6.33 3.96
N LEU A 373 -13.90 5.43 4.94
CA LEU A 373 -14.37 4.05 4.86
C LEU A 373 -15.26 3.77 6.09
N GLY A 374 -16.36 3.07 5.94
CA GLY A 374 -17.20 2.82 7.10
C GLY A 374 -18.66 2.50 6.83
N VAL A 375 -19.51 2.93 7.73
CA VAL A 375 -20.93 2.61 7.74
C VAL A 375 -21.78 3.79 8.24
N ASN A 376 -22.85 4.03 7.52
CA ASN A 376 -23.95 4.90 8.01
C ASN A 376 -25.18 4.05 8.35
N ARG A 377 -26.32 4.68 8.63
CA ARG A 377 -27.57 3.97 8.96
C ARG A 377 -28.03 3.03 7.86
N HIS A 378 -27.75 3.30 6.60
CA HIS A 378 -28.33 2.68 5.44
C HIS A 378 -27.33 1.94 4.54
N ALA A 379 -26.07 2.32 4.57
CA ALA A 379 -25.04 1.79 3.69
C ALA A 379 -23.72 1.54 4.45
N ALA A 380 -22.93 0.57 3.97
CA ALA A 380 -21.55 0.34 4.35
C ALA A 380 -20.69 0.27 3.08
N TRP A 381 -19.45 0.77 3.16
CA TRP A 381 -18.54 0.82 2.03
C TRP A 381 -17.11 0.57 2.45
N GLY A 382 -16.32 0.15 1.46
CA GLY A 382 -14.90 -0.07 1.56
C GLY A 382 -14.21 0.14 0.22
N ALA A 383 -12.90 0.29 0.24
CA ALA A 383 -12.10 0.48 -0.97
C ALA A 383 -10.83 -0.36 -0.97
N THR A 384 -10.37 -0.74 -2.19
CA THR A 384 -9.04 -1.30 -2.43
C THR A 384 -8.42 -0.61 -3.64
N VAL A 385 -7.10 -0.58 -3.75
CA VAL A 385 -6.43 -0.08 -4.95
C VAL A 385 -6.84 -0.94 -6.15
N SER A 386 -7.15 -0.30 -7.28
CA SER A 386 -7.63 -0.98 -8.49
C SER A 386 -6.52 -1.38 -9.45
N PHE A 387 -5.34 -0.75 -9.38
CA PHE A 387 -4.25 -0.86 -10.36
C PHE A 387 -4.69 -0.63 -11.82
N ILE A 388 -5.74 0.19 -11.98
CA ILE A 388 -6.05 0.73 -13.31
C ILE A 388 -5.00 1.79 -13.63
N ASP A 389 -4.42 1.67 -14.82
CA ASP A 389 -3.39 2.56 -15.31
C ASP A 389 -3.96 3.95 -15.67
N VAL A 390 -3.60 4.93 -14.86
CA VAL A 390 -4.07 6.33 -14.94
C VAL A 390 -2.92 7.32 -15.16
N THR A 391 -1.72 6.79 -15.40
CA THR A 391 -0.46 7.53 -15.59
C THR A 391 0.16 7.14 -16.94
N ASP A 392 0.98 7.96 -17.53
CA ASP A 392 1.90 7.62 -18.61
C ASP A 392 3.16 8.49 -18.54
N VAL A 393 4.31 7.89 -18.75
CA VAL A 393 5.59 8.58 -18.87
C VAL A 393 5.92 8.83 -20.34
N TYR A 394 6.31 10.06 -20.67
CA TYR A 394 6.66 10.45 -22.03
C TYR A 394 8.12 10.82 -22.17
N GLN A 395 8.77 10.28 -23.18
CA GLN A 395 10.12 10.71 -23.56
C GLN A 395 10.07 11.95 -24.44
N GLU A 396 10.47 13.06 -23.89
CA GLU A 396 10.54 14.36 -24.57
C GLU A 396 11.86 14.55 -25.31
N THR A 397 11.82 15.38 -26.36
CA THR A 397 13.02 15.92 -26.99
C THR A 397 13.03 17.44 -26.83
N ILE A 398 13.93 17.95 -25.99
CA ILE A 398 14.03 19.37 -25.66
C ILE A 398 15.10 20.04 -26.55
N VAL A 399 14.69 21.15 -27.15
CA VAL A 399 15.53 21.96 -28.04
C VAL A 399 15.43 23.44 -27.70
N PRO A 400 16.42 24.26 -28.03
CA PRO A 400 16.24 25.73 -27.97
C PRO A 400 15.05 26.18 -28.81
N CYS A 401 14.23 27.09 -28.27
CA CYS A 401 13.09 27.59 -29.01
C CYS A 401 13.51 28.38 -30.24
N PRO A 402 12.88 28.19 -31.41
CA PRO A 402 13.31 28.84 -32.66
C PRO A 402 13.24 30.37 -32.65
N ASN A 403 12.31 30.94 -31.89
CA ASN A 403 11.99 32.38 -31.87
C ASN A 403 12.09 33.01 -30.47
N ASP A 404 12.58 32.31 -29.48
CA ASP A 404 12.65 32.76 -28.10
C ASP A 404 13.94 32.25 -27.43
N ALA A 405 14.34 32.88 -26.32
CA ALA A 405 15.52 32.47 -25.56
C ALA A 405 15.29 31.25 -24.64
N GLY A 406 14.10 30.61 -24.67
CA GLY A 406 13.69 29.51 -23.82
C GLY A 406 14.00 28.13 -24.40
N GLN A 407 13.57 27.10 -23.68
CA GLN A 407 13.58 25.70 -24.10
C GLN A 407 12.18 25.30 -24.61
N CYS A 408 12.15 24.44 -25.61
CA CYS A 408 10.91 23.91 -26.21
C CYS A 408 10.96 22.40 -26.29
N ALA A 409 9.83 21.75 -26.11
CA ALA A 409 9.62 20.35 -26.48
C ALA A 409 9.29 20.23 -27.97
N VAL A 410 9.82 19.22 -28.65
CA VAL A 410 9.45 18.87 -30.03
C VAL A 410 8.10 18.13 -29.98
N PHE A 411 7.09 18.65 -30.69
CA PHE A 411 5.75 18.10 -30.65
C PHE A 411 5.02 18.33 -31.99
N ASP A 412 4.37 17.31 -32.55
CA ASP A 412 3.57 17.30 -33.79
C ASP A 412 4.29 18.00 -34.98
N GLY A 413 5.57 17.69 -35.15
CA GLY A 413 6.44 18.25 -36.17
C GLY A 413 6.79 19.74 -35.98
N GLY A 414 6.44 20.32 -34.86
CA GLY A 414 6.75 21.68 -34.41
C GLY A 414 7.51 21.70 -33.07
N THR A 415 7.39 22.81 -32.36
CA THR A 415 7.97 23.00 -31.03
C THR A 415 7.03 23.75 -30.13
N THR A 416 6.90 23.33 -28.86
CA THR A 416 6.10 23.96 -27.81
C THR A 416 7.01 24.48 -26.68
N PRO A 417 6.91 25.76 -26.28
CA PRO A 417 7.71 26.29 -25.19
C PRO A 417 7.41 25.57 -23.87
N LEU A 418 8.45 25.24 -23.10
CA LEU A 418 8.30 24.73 -21.73
C LEU A 418 7.77 25.82 -20.80
N VAL A 419 7.03 25.42 -19.80
CA VAL A 419 6.61 26.29 -18.69
C VAL A 419 7.62 26.15 -17.58
N ALA A 420 8.18 27.30 -17.16
CA ALA A 420 9.12 27.37 -16.04
C ALA A 420 8.37 27.80 -14.78
N ASP A 421 8.47 27.04 -13.71
CA ASP A 421 7.92 27.36 -12.41
C ASP A 421 9.03 27.48 -11.37
N PRO A 422 9.44 28.72 -11.00
CA PRO A 422 10.49 28.96 -10.01
C PRO A 422 9.94 28.83 -8.60
N GLU A 423 10.30 27.75 -7.94
CA GLU A 423 9.88 27.41 -6.58
C GLU A 423 10.91 27.81 -5.52
N THR A 424 10.43 28.18 -4.33
CA THR A 424 11.26 28.50 -3.17
C THR A 424 11.05 27.47 -2.07
N PHE A 425 12.10 26.73 -1.75
CA PHE A 425 12.13 25.73 -0.70
C PHE A 425 12.71 26.31 0.58
N GLN A 426 11.96 26.21 1.66
CA GLN A 426 12.41 26.64 2.98
C GLN A 426 13.22 25.52 3.64
N ILE A 427 14.36 25.86 4.21
CA ILE A 427 15.22 24.92 4.93
C ILE A 427 15.16 25.25 6.42
N GLY A 428 14.80 24.28 7.23
CA GLY A 428 14.67 24.44 8.67
C GLY A 428 15.13 23.21 9.44
N TYR A 429 15.10 23.32 10.74
CA TYR A 429 15.33 22.21 11.65
C TYR A 429 14.65 22.45 12.98
N LEU A 430 13.77 21.52 13.39
CA LEU A 430 13.02 21.57 14.64
C LEU A 430 12.38 22.96 14.90
N GLY A 431 11.67 23.47 13.90
CA GLY A 431 10.98 24.76 13.97
C GLY A 431 11.88 26.00 13.84
N THR A 432 13.16 25.82 13.58
CA THR A 432 14.10 26.93 13.37
C THR A 432 14.48 27.05 11.90
N MET A 433 14.04 28.12 11.26
CA MET A 433 14.42 28.40 9.85
C MET A 433 15.92 28.67 9.74
N GLN A 434 16.58 28.01 8.81
CA GLN A 434 18.01 28.11 8.52
C GLN A 434 18.30 28.86 7.21
N GLY A 435 17.31 28.88 6.31
CA GLY A 435 17.45 29.56 5.02
C GLY A 435 16.41 29.14 4.00
N SER A 436 16.68 29.47 2.75
CA SER A 436 15.87 29.01 1.61
C SER A 436 16.73 28.85 0.37
N VAL A 437 16.31 27.97 -0.53
CA VAL A 437 16.90 27.77 -1.87
C VAL A 437 15.83 27.94 -2.93
N GLN A 438 16.23 28.30 -4.14
CA GLN A 438 15.33 28.37 -5.27
C GLN A 438 15.76 27.41 -6.36
N TYR A 439 14.81 26.61 -6.86
CA TYR A 439 14.97 25.77 -8.03
C TYR A 439 13.79 25.99 -8.98
N THR A 440 14.01 25.73 -10.26
CA THR A 440 12.95 25.83 -11.26
C THR A 440 12.45 24.42 -11.60
N ILE A 441 11.16 24.20 -11.46
CA ILE A 441 10.43 23.03 -11.92
C ILE A 441 9.93 23.34 -13.33
N TRP A 442 9.93 22.34 -14.18
CA TRP A 442 9.58 22.53 -15.58
C TRP A 442 8.39 21.65 -15.98
N GLN A 443 7.58 22.16 -16.89
CA GLN A 443 6.45 21.41 -17.43
C GLN A 443 6.45 21.44 -18.96
N VAL A 444 6.06 20.31 -19.53
CA VAL A 444 5.65 20.20 -20.94
C VAL A 444 4.15 20.43 -20.99
N PRO A 445 3.65 21.45 -21.73
CA PRO A 445 2.22 21.79 -21.72
C PRO A 445 1.28 20.64 -22.09
N GLN A 446 1.74 19.66 -22.87
CA GLN A 446 0.94 18.53 -23.34
C GLN A 446 0.97 17.34 -22.39
N HIS A 447 2.08 17.13 -21.68
CA HIS A 447 2.32 15.91 -20.91
C HIS A 447 2.49 16.14 -19.40
N GLY A 448 2.62 17.42 -18.97
CA GLY A 448 2.74 17.72 -17.55
C GLY A 448 4.18 17.95 -17.07
N PRO A 449 4.49 17.71 -15.78
CA PRO A 449 5.79 18.01 -15.21
C PRO A 449 6.90 17.12 -15.80
N ILE A 450 8.05 17.73 -16.02
CA ILE A 450 9.31 17.02 -16.27
C ILE A 450 9.80 16.48 -14.92
N ILE A 451 10.16 15.20 -14.85
CA ILE A 451 10.73 14.58 -13.65
C ILE A 451 12.00 15.36 -13.25
N PRO A 452 12.06 15.93 -12.04
CA PRO A 452 13.17 16.75 -11.61
C PRO A 452 14.47 15.93 -11.45
N ARG A 453 15.47 16.16 -12.29
CA ARG A 453 16.78 15.51 -12.11
C ARG A 453 17.59 16.26 -11.07
N ILE A 454 17.56 15.71 -9.84
CA ILE A 454 18.14 16.32 -8.64
C ILE A 454 19.65 16.06 -8.59
N GLN A 455 20.43 17.11 -8.47
CA GLN A 455 21.89 17.05 -8.37
C GLN A 455 22.31 17.04 -6.91
N VAL A 456 23.15 16.10 -6.52
CA VAL A 456 23.65 15.96 -5.15
C VAL A 456 25.19 15.99 -5.11
N ASP A 457 25.74 16.45 -4.02
CA ASP A 457 27.19 16.36 -3.75
C ASP A 457 27.60 14.97 -3.21
N ALA A 458 28.88 14.77 -2.94
CA ALA A 458 29.41 13.50 -2.42
C ALA A 458 28.88 13.15 -1.01
N GLN A 459 28.25 14.07 -0.33
CA GLN A 459 27.61 13.92 0.98
C GLN A 459 26.09 13.71 0.87
N GLY A 460 25.54 13.70 -0.38
CA GLY A 460 24.11 13.56 -0.64
C GLY A 460 23.32 14.87 -0.51
N ASN A 461 23.96 16.04 -0.31
CA ASN A 461 23.25 17.30 -0.23
C ASN A 461 22.78 17.74 -1.62
N VAL A 462 21.55 18.20 -1.72
CA VAL A 462 21.00 18.77 -2.97
C VAL A 462 21.78 20.06 -3.33
N THR A 463 22.32 20.08 -4.54
CA THR A 463 23.09 21.21 -5.07
C THR A 463 22.38 21.93 -6.20
N GLY A 464 21.35 21.31 -6.78
CA GLY A 464 20.57 21.89 -7.88
C GLY A 464 19.56 20.92 -8.48
N VAL A 465 18.80 21.45 -9.43
CA VAL A 465 17.97 20.69 -10.37
C VAL A 465 18.53 20.94 -11.77
N ALA A 466 18.77 19.90 -12.52
CA ALA A 466 19.33 20.01 -13.87
C ALA A 466 18.35 20.74 -14.79
N ALA A 467 18.87 21.63 -15.62
CA ALA A 467 18.03 22.30 -16.62
C ALA A 467 17.60 21.31 -17.72
N PRO A 468 16.35 21.34 -18.21
CA PRO A 468 15.88 20.53 -19.31
C PRO A 468 16.76 20.67 -20.56
N GLY A 469 16.91 19.57 -21.30
CA GLY A 469 17.77 19.55 -22.50
C GLY A 469 19.28 19.47 -22.24
N SER A 470 19.70 19.28 -20.99
CA SER A 470 21.12 19.16 -20.63
C SER A 470 21.69 17.76 -20.91
N LEU A 471 20.86 16.76 -21.13
CA LEU A 471 21.27 15.42 -21.55
C LEU A 471 21.58 15.35 -23.05
N PRO A 472 22.43 14.38 -23.47
CA PRO A 472 22.71 14.16 -24.89
C PRO A 472 21.44 13.91 -25.70
N GLY A 473 21.24 14.70 -26.77
CA GLY A 473 20.03 14.62 -27.60
C GLY A 473 18.85 15.42 -27.06
N GLY A 474 19.01 16.10 -25.91
CA GLY A 474 17.94 16.90 -25.30
C GLY A 474 16.79 16.07 -24.74
N GLN A 475 17.06 14.80 -24.37
CA GLN A 475 16.05 13.89 -23.86
C GLN A 475 15.71 14.20 -22.40
N GLU A 476 14.43 14.15 -22.06
CA GLU A 476 13.87 14.29 -20.71
C GLU A 476 12.64 13.38 -20.59
N LEU A 477 12.24 13.05 -19.36
CA LEU A 477 10.97 12.38 -19.09
C LEU A 477 9.96 13.37 -18.48
N SER A 478 8.73 13.32 -18.97
CA SER A 478 7.59 14.02 -18.38
C SER A 478 6.51 13.01 -17.98
N VAL A 479 5.69 13.38 -17.01
CA VAL A 479 4.63 12.52 -16.49
C VAL A 479 3.28 13.13 -16.77
N LYS A 480 2.37 12.30 -17.29
CA LYS A 480 0.96 12.64 -17.50
C LYS A 480 0.12 11.77 -16.58
N TYR A 481 -0.68 12.39 -15.73
CA TYR A 481 -1.46 11.72 -14.71
C TYR A 481 -2.87 12.33 -14.65
N THR A 482 -3.90 11.49 -14.60
CA THR A 482 -5.30 11.96 -14.59
C THR A 482 -5.66 12.82 -13.38
N GLY A 483 -4.86 12.72 -12.32
CA GLY A 483 -4.98 13.51 -11.11
C GLY A 483 -4.42 14.92 -11.19
N PHE A 484 -3.73 15.32 -12.25
CA PHE A 484 -3.19 16.68 -12.33
C PHE A 484 -4.28 17.72 -12.63
N SER A 485 -4.09 18.94 -12.12
CA SER A 485 -5.04 20.05 -12.21
C SER A 485 -5.42 20.46 -13.64
N SER A 486 -4.64 20.06 -14.65
CA SER A 486 -4.96 20.23 -16.05
C SER A 486 -6.26 19.54 -16.49
N TYR A 487 -6.71 18.53 -15.72
CA TYR A 487 -7.97 17.81 -15.95
C TYR A 487 -9.17 18.41 -15.23
N GLY A 488 -8.99 19.52 -14.53
CA GLY A 488 -10.03 20.25 -13.81
C GLY A 488 -10.14 19.85 -12.34
N PRO A 489 -11.06 20.47 -11.59
CA PRO A 489 -11.23 20.16 -10.18
C PRO A 489 -11.77 18.75 -9.97
N HIS A 490 -11.25 18.08 -8.95
CA HIS A 490 -11.69 16.78 -8.50
C HIS A 490 -12.45 16.93 -7.18
N MET A 491 -13.64 16.39 -7.09
CA MET A 491 -14.51 16.59 -5.94
C MET A 491 -14.44 15.42 -4.96
N LEU A 492 -13.23 14.95 -4.60
CA LEU A 492 -13.03 13.80 -3.71
C LEU A 492 -13.82 13.96 -2.40
N PHE A 493 -13.72 15.12 -1.77
CA PHE A 493 -14.45 15.38 -0.52
C PHE A 493 -15.97 15.26 -0.72
N LYS A 494 -16.50 15.68 -1.88
CA LYS A 494 -17.92 15.53 -2.22
C LYS A 494 -18.30 14.06 -2.46
N ALA A 495 -17.40 13.24 -3.01
CA ALA A 495 -17.63 11.81 -3.13
C ALA A 495 -17.77 11.15 -1.76
N ILE A 496 -16.82 11.42 -0.84
CA ILE A 496 -16.85 10.90 0.53
C ILE A 496 -18.08 11.39 1.29
N TRP A 497 -18.41 12.69 1.18
CA TRP A 497 -19.65 13.23 1.75
C TRP A 497 -20.90 12.51 1.26
N GLY A 498 -20.93 12.17 -0.05
CA GLY A 498 -22.02 11.41 -0.64
C GLY A 498 -22.13 9.98 -0.10
N LEU A 499 -21.02 9.34 0.24
CA LEU A 499 -21.00 8.05 0.94
C LEU A 499 -21.56 8.20 2.37
N ASP A 500 -21.08 9.17 3.13
CA ASP A 500 -21.52 9.44 4.51
C ASP A 500 -23.04 9.67 4.62
N THR A 501 -23.63 10.25 3.59
CA THR A 501 -25.06 10.62 3.56
C THR A 501 -25.92 9.70 2.70
N ALA A 502 -25.35 8.66 2.09
CA ALA A 502 -26.05 7.74 1.21
C ALA A 502 -27.25 7.06 1.90
N GLY A 503 -28.42 7.10 1.31
CA GLY A 503 -29.62 6.39 1.74
C GLY A 503 -29.76 4.99 1.14
N SER A 504 -28.91 4.65 0.16
CA SER A 504 -28.90 3.36 -0.53
C SER A 504 -27.56 3.13 -1.23
N MET A 505 -27.34 1.90 -1.69
CA MET A 505 -26.19 1.56 -2.54
C MET A 505 -26.19 2.42 -3.82
N GLN A 506 -27.36 2.68 -4.41
CA GLN A 506 -27.49 3.48 -5.61
C GLN A 506 -27.08 4.94 -5.38
N ASP A 507 -27.42 5.51 -4.24
CA ASP A 507 -27.00 6.89 -3.88
C ASP A 507 -25.46 6.95 -3.70
N ALA A 508 -24.88 5.99 -3.02
CA ALA A 508 -23.44 5.89 -2.82
C ALA A 508 -22.68 5.75 -4.15
N VAL A 509 -23.13 4.84 -5.01
CA VAL A 509 -22.53 4.65 -6.36
C VAL A 509 -22.68 5.91 -7.19
N ALA A 510 -23.84 6.56 -7.16
CA ALA A 510 -24.06 7.81 -7.90
C ALA A 510 -23.15 8.95 -7.42
N ALA A 511 -22.87 9.03 -6.12
CA ALA A 511 -21.95 10.01 -5.56
C ALA A 511 -20.49 9.74 -6.01
N LEU A 512 -20.08 8.50 -6.01
CA LEU A 512 -18.77 8.06 -6.53
C LEU A 512 -18.66 8.34 -8.04
N ASP A 513 -19.62 7.89 -8.83
CA ASP A 513 -19.65 8.09 -10.28
C ASP A 513 -19.63 9.57 -10.68
N ALA A 514 -20.24 10.45 -9.89
CA ALA A 514 -20.26 11.88 -10.16
C ALA A 514 -18.94 12.58 -9.77
N ASN A 515 -18.29 12.17 -8.68
CA ASN A 515 -17.29 13.00 -8.00
C ASN A 515 -15.92 12.31 -7.81
N PHE A 516 -15.85 10.97 -7.73
CA PHE A 516 -14.59 10.25 -7.58
C PHE A 516 -14.01 9.93 -8.95
N LYS A 517 -13.34 10.91 -9.56
CA LYS A 517 -12.73 10.80 -10.91
C LYS A 517 -11.22 10.75 -10.89
N TYR A 518 -10.64 10.70 -9.72
CA TYR A 518 -9.23 10.77 -9.45
C TYR A 518 -8.83 9.68 -8.44
N GLY A 519 -7.71 9.05 -8.64
CA GLY A 519 -7.29 7.87 -7.88
C GLY A 519 -7.76 6.57 -8.55
N GLY A 520 -7.23 5.46 -8.15
CA GLY A 520 -7.51 4.13 -8.69
C GLY A 520 -8.11 3.22 -7.61
N GLN A 521 -9.45 3.15 -7.48
CA GLN A 521 -10.10 2.44 -6.39
C GLN A 521 -11.17 1.45 -6.84
N ASN A 522 -11.14 0.24 -6.25
CA ASN A 522 -12.25 -0.70 -6.26
C ASN A 522 -13.19 -0.36 -5.08
N TRP A 523 -14.29 0.29 -5.34
CA TRP A 523 -15.30 0.58 -4.33
C TRP A 523 -16.28 -0.57 -4.19
N VAL A 524 -16.50 -1.03 -2.96
CA VAL A 524 -17.58 -1.97 -2.59
C VAL A 524 -18.59 -1.25 -1.72
N VAL A 525 -19.87 -1.44 -2.03
CA VAL A 525 -20.99 -0.82 -1.30
C VAL A 525 -22.09 -1.83 -1.10
N ALA A 526 -22.68 -1.86 0.10
CA ALA A 526 -23.90 -2.59 0.38
C ALA A 526 -24.91 -1.69 1.10
N ASP A 527 -26.21 -2.04 1.04
CA ASP A 527 -27.27 -1.30 1.72
C ASP A 527 -28.20 -2.19 2.59
N ASP A 528 -28.99 -1.54 3.43
CA ASP A 528 -29.97 -2.18 4.33
C ASP A 528 -31.19 -2.75 3.60
N GLN A 529 -31.33 -2.51 2.30
CA GLN A 529 -32.34 -3.10 1.44
C GLN A 529 -31.87 -4.43 0.84
N GLY A 530 -30.61 -4.79 1.10
CA GLY A 530 -29.98 -6.03 0.64
C GLY A 530 -29.31 -5.92 -0.72
N ASN A 531 -29.15 -4.72 -1.28
CA ASN A 531 -28.34 -4.51 -2.47
C ASN A 531 -26.85 -4.46 -2.10
N PHE A 532 -26.03 -4.91 -3.04
CA PHE A 532 -24.58 -4.87 -2.92
C PHE A 532 -23.95 -4.75 -4.30
N GLY A 533 -22.84 -4.01 -4.37
CA GLY A 533 -22.19 -3.76 -5.65
C GLY A 533 -20.73 -3.37 -5.51
N TRP A 534 -20.02 -3.57 -6.60
CA TRP A 534 -18.66 -3.13 -6.80
C TRP A 534 -18.60 -2.23 -8.02
N THR A 535 -17.81 -1.16 -7.95
CA THR A 535 -17.61 -0.21 -9.04
C THR A 535 -16.19 0.37 -9.00
N GLN A 536 -15.70 0.71 -10.17
CA GLN A 536 -14.55 1.55 -10.42
C GLN A 536 -15.08 2.81 -11.09
N THR A 537 -14.62 3.99 -10.68
CA THR A 537 -15.23 5.26 -11.11
C THR A 537 -14.22 6.24 -11.68
N GLU A 538 -12.96 5.83 -11.72
CA GLU A 538 -11.81 6.62 -12.14
C GLU A 538 -11.96 7.13 -13.59
N ARG A 539 -11.27 8.22 -13.87
CA ARG A 539 -11.03 8.65 -15.22
C ARG A 539 -9.90 7.81 -15.82
N VAL A 540 -10.24 6.97 -16.80
CA VAL A 540 -9.28 6.15 -17.53
C VAL A 540 -9.03 6.77 -18.90
N PRO A 541 -7.80 7.16 -19.24
CA PRO A 541 -7.52 7.76 -20.54
C PRO A 541 -7.58 6.71 -21.66
N ARG A 542 -8.15 7.06 -22.81
CA ARG A 542 -8.01 6.25 -24.02
C ARG A 542 -6.65 6.51 -24.64
N ARG A 543 -5.83 5.49 -24.66
CA ARG A 543 -4.50 5.57 -25.26
C ARG A 543 -4.51 5.26 -26.74
N ALA A 544 -3.59 5.86 -27.48
CA ALA A 544 -3.42 5.59 -28.91
C ALA A 544 -3.15 4.08 -29.13
N PRO A 545 -3.78 3.45 -30.15
CA PRO A 545 -3.54 2.05 -30.42
C PRO A 545 -2.07 1.78 -30.71
N PRO A 546 -1.53 0.63 -30.29
CA PRO A 546 -0.15 0.26 -30.59
C PRO A 546 0.13 0.37 -32.08
N ASN A 547 1.13 1.15 -32.48
CA ASN A 547 1.52 1.29 -33.87
C ASN A 547 2.66 0.33 -34.21
N PRO A 548 2.37 -0.84 -34.82
CA PRO A 548 3.40 -1.83 -35.17
C PRO A 548 4.38 -1.35 -36.22
N SER A 549 4.11 -0.19 -36.87
CA SER A 549 4.96 0.43 -37.88
C SER A 549 5.79 1.60 -37.33
N ALA A 550 5.61 1.97 -36.04
CA ALA A 550 6.41 3.02 -35.44
C ALA A 550 7.90 2.63 -35.49
N THR A 551 8.71 3.54 -35.94
CA THR A 551 10.16 3.36 -35.91
C THR A 551 10.61 3.46 -34.46
N PRO A 552 11.44 2.52 -33.96
CA PRO A 552 11.66 2.34 -32.53
C PRO A 552 11.97 3.64 -31.79
N PRO A 553 11.60 3.72 -30.50
CA PRO A 553 11.92 2.67 -29.54
C PRO A 553 10.91 1.56 -29.34
N GLN A 554 9.63 1.65 -29.40
CA GLN A 554 8.73 0.51 -29.19
C GLN A 554 7.37 0.77 -29.85
N PRO A 555 6.56 -0.24 -30.16
CA PRO A 555 5.14 0.00 -30.30
C PRO A 555 4.66 0.70 -29.01
N ASN A 556 3.84 1.75 -29.15
CA ASN A 556 3.29 2.51 -28.02
C ASN A 556 2.59 1.54 -27.05
N LEU A 557 3.33 1.01 -26.09
CA LEU A 557 2.82 0.15 -25.03
C LEU A 557 2.59 1.04 -23.81
N PRO A 558 1.37 1.13 -23.29
CA PRO A 558 1.08 2.02 -22.16
C PRO A 558 1.90 1.72 -20.90
N TRP A 559 2.32 0.49 -20.71
CA TRP A 559 3.21 0.10 -19.61
C TRP A 559 4.69 0.29 -19.89
N HIS A 560 5.03 1.12 -20.85
CA HIS A 560 6.39 1.55 -21.20
C HIS A 560 6.38 3.04 -21.50
N ILE A 561 7.55 3.67 -21.36
CA ILE A 561 7.73 5.07 -21.73
C ILE A 561 7.27 5.31 -23.18
N LEU A 562 6.36 6.24 -23.35
CA LEU A 562 5.77 6.64 -24.62
C LEU A 562 6.59 7.74 -25.33
N PRO A 563 6.54 7.85 -26.67
CA PRO A 563 7.17 8.96 -27.37
C PRO A 563 6.41 10.27 -27.14
N GLY A 564 7.11 11.33 -26.70
CA GLY A 564 6.54 12.67 -26.44
C GLY A 564 6.40 13.56 -27.68
N ASP A 565 6.48 12.96 -28.88
CA ASP A 565 6.48 13.70 -30.16
C ASP A 565 5.09 13.93 -30.77
N GLY A 566 4.02 13.56 -30.08
CA GLY A 566 2.63 13.68 -30.51
C GLY A 566 2.07 12.42 -31.18
N THR A 567 2.82 11.31 -31.20
CA THR A 567 2.36 10.06 -31.85
C THR A 567 1.68 9.08 -30.90
N ALA A 568 1.70 9.33 -29.57
CA ALA A 568 1.18 8.46 -28.54
C ALA A 568 0.24 9.18 -27.55
N GLU A 569 -0.46 10.18 -28.02
CA GLU A 569 -1.32 11.02 -27.17
C GLU A 569 -2.53 10.28 -26.57
N TRP A 570 -2.93 10.72 -25.37
CA TRP A 570 -4.25 10.38 -24.84
C TRP A 570 -5.35 10.98 -25.70
N GLY A 571 -6.37 10.20 -25.98
CA GLY A 571 -7.65 10.67 -26.50
C GLY A 571 -8.56 11.22 -25.40
N ASP A 572 -9.86 11.23 -25.68
CA ASP A 572 -10.87 11.51 -24.64
C ASP A 572 -10.85 10.38 -23.59
N ASP A 573 -11.39 10.64 -22.39
CA ASP A 573 -11.57 9.61 -21.37
C ASP A 573 -12.40 8.43 -21.89
N MET A 574 -12.15 7.24 -21.35
CA MET A 574 -12.97 6.08 -21.63
C MET A 574 -14.41 6.32 -21.16
N ASP A 575 -15.37 5.94 -21.99
CA ASP A 575 -16.78 6.03 -21.60
C ASP A 575 -17.01 5.18 -20.34
N PRO A 576 -17.64 5.71 -19.28
CA PRO A 576 -17.89 4.99 -18.03
C PRO A 576 -18.57 3.62 -18.20
N HIS A 577 -19.28 3.43 -19.33
CA HIS A 577 -19.88 2.12 -19.67
C HIS A 577 -18.83 1.00 -19.81
N TYR A 578 -17.61 1.34 -20.14
CA TYR A 578 -16.50 0.39 -20.29
C TYR A 578 -15.66 0.22 -19.02
N ILE A 579 -15.91 1.02 -18.00
CA ILE A 579 -15.26 0.87 -16.69
C ILE A 579 -15.95 -0.28 -15.94
N PRO A 580 -15.21 -1.27 -15.44
CA PRO A 580 -15.79 -2.46 -14.82
C PRO A 580 -16.62 -2.15 -13.58
N HIS A 581 -17.80 -2.77 -13.48
CA HIS A 581 -18.70 -2.70 -12.32
C HIS A 581 -19.65 -3.90 -12.27
N ALA A 582 -20.19 -4.21 -11.10
CA ALA A 582 -21.19 -5.26 -10.93
C ALA A 582 -22.13 -4.96 -9.75
N TYR A 583 -23.41 -5.18 -9.97
CA TYR A 583 -24.47 -4.98 -8.96
C TYR A 583 -25.32 -6.23 -8.82
N ASN A 584 -25.52 -6.70 -7.58
CA ASN A 584 -26.37 -7.83 -7.23
C ASN A 584 -26.14 -9.09 -8.11
N PRO A 585 -24.89 -9.57 -8.30
CA PRO A 585 -24.64 -10.71 -9.16
C PRO A 585 -25.33 -11.98 -8.63
N ALA A 586 -25.76 -12.84 -9.55
CA ALA A 586 -26.49 -14.07 -9.21
C ALA A 586 -25.68 -15.04 -8.34
N LYS A 587 -24.33 -14.97 -8.35
CA LYS A 587 -23.47 -15.76 -7.47
C LYS A 587 -23.58 -15.37 -5.99
N GLY A 588 -24.19 -14.21 -5.68
CA GLY A 588 -24.48 -13.75 -4.33
C GLY A 588 -23.31 -13.13 -3.56
N PHE A 589 -22.17 -12.90 -4.19
CA PHE A 589 -21.00 -12.25 -3.60
C PHE A 589 -20.14 -11.57 -4.66
N LEU A 590 -19.25 -10.67 -4.22
CA LEU A 590 -18.18 -10.05 -5.00
C LEU A 590 -16.93 -10.02 -4.13
N ALA A 591 -15.74 -10.10 -4.74
CA ALA A 591 -14.47 -9.97 -4.04
C ALA A 591 -13.46 -9.26 -4.93
N THR A 592 -12.64 -8.38 -4.34
CA THR A 592 -11.46 -7.80 -4.96
C THR A 592 -10.27 -7.88 -4.00
N ALA A 593 -9.07 -7.96 -4.54
CA ALA A 593 -7.83 -7.91 -3.79
C ALA A 593 -6.70 -7.44 -4.72
N ASN A 594 -6.92 -6.30 -5.38
CA ASN A 594 -5.98 -5.65 -6.29
C ASN A 594 -5.64 -6.46 -7.56
N ALA A 595 -6.31 -7.60 -7.76
CA ALA A 595 -6.09 -8.45 -8.92
C ALA A 595 -6.85 -7.92 -10.15
N ASP A 596 -6.47 -8.41 -11.32
CA ASP A 596 -7.16 -8.13 -12.58
C ASP A 596 -8.66 -8.40 -12.44
N PRO A 597 -9.52 -7.38 -12.56
CA PRO A 597 -10.93 -7.54 -12.21
C PRO A 597 -11.74 -8.33 -13.23
N ILE A 598 -11.32 -8.37 -14.49
CA ILE A 598 -12.12 -8.93 -15.61
C ILE A 598 -11.31 -9.86 -16.55
N GLY A 599 -10.02 -10.06 -16.29
CA GLY A 599 -9.15 -10.95 -17.06
C GLY A 599 -8.47 -10.29 -18.26
N VAL A 600 -8.19 -8.98 -18.20
CA VAL A 600 -7.46 -8.28 -19.29
C VAL A 600 -6.04 -8.78 -19.46
N THR A 601 -5.41 -9.32 -18.42
CA THR A 601 -4.02 -9.78 -18.41
C THR A 601 -3.88 -11.31 -18.51
N ALA A 602 -4.96 -12.05 -18.51
CA ALA A 602 -4.98 -13.51 -18.42
C ALA A 602 -4.14 -14.24 -19.49
N ASN A 603 -3.83 -13.60 -20.62
CA ASN A 603 -3.05 -14.13 -21.72
C ASN A 603 -1.59 -13.61 -21.74
N ASN A 604 -1.13 -12.98 -20.68
CA ASN A 604 0.16 -12.28 -20.63
C ASN A 604 0.33 -11.23 -21.75
N ASP A 605 -0.74 -10.60 -22.16
CA ASP A 605 -0.79 -9.49 -23.12
C ASP A 605 -2.09 -8.69 -22.87
N PRO A 606 -2.01 -7.53 -22.22
CA PRO A 606 -3.18 -6.72 -21.86
C PRO A 606 -4.06 -6.29 -23.05
N PHE A 607 -3.56 -6.44 -24.28
CA PHE A 607 -4.33 -6.15 -25.49
C PHE A 607 -4.90 -7.37 -26.19
N LEU A 608 -4.39 -8.58 -25.89
CA LEU A 608 -4.79 -9.78 -26.63
C LEU A 608 -6.20 -10.23 -26.23
N GLY A 609 -7.11 -10.28 -27.22
CA GLY A 609 -8.49 -10.76 -27.02
C GLY A 609 -9.40 -9.70 -26.43
N GLN A 610 -8.93 -8.49 -26.20
CA GLN A 610 -9.75 -7.39 -25.68
C GLN A 610 -10.75 -6.90 -26.73
N PRO A 611 -11.95 -6.42 -26.29
CA PRO A 611 -12.89 -5.77 -27.19
C PRO A 611 -12.27 -4.49 -27.76
N VAL A 612 -12.67 -4.16 -28.98
CA VAL A 612 -12.27 -2.88 -29.59
C VAL A 612 -13.26 -1.80 -29.15
N VAL A 613 -12.75 -0.79 -28.48
CA VAL A 613 -13.49 0.38 -28.00
C VAL A 613 -12.94 1.59 -28.76
N ASP A 614 -13.81 2.30 -29.46
CA ASP A 614 -13.45 3.54 -30.18
C ASP A 614 -12.20 3.44 -31.09
N GLY A 615 -11.99 2.26 -31.67
CA GLY A 615 -10.91 2.00 -32.63
C GLY A 615 -9.60 1.45 -32.05
N GLY A 616 -9.50 1.31 -30.71
CA GLY A 616 -8.38 0.67 -30.00
C GLY A 616 -8.83 -0.53 -29.13
N PRO A 617 -7.92 -1.41 -28.71
CA PRO A 617 -8.25 -2.44 -27.73
C PRO A 617 -8.58 -1.77 -26.39
N LEU A 618 -9.55 -2.35 -25.65
CA LEU A 618 -9.76 -1.97 -24.25
C LEU A 618 -8.48 -2.22 -23.46
N TYR A 619 -8.00 -1.21 -22.76
CA TYR A 619 -6.85 -1.28 -21.89
C TYR A 619 -7.19 -0.64 -20.54
N LEU A 620 -6.99 -1.36 -19.46
CA LEU A 620 -7.25 -0.90 -18.09
C LEU A 620 -5.96 -0.83 -17.26
N GLY A 621 -5.01 -1.71 -17.50
CA GLY A 621 -3.76 -1.80 -16.79
C GLY A 621 -2.99 -3.06 -17.18
N ALA A 622 -1.76 -3.18 -16.73
CA ALA A 622 -0.86 -4.30 -17.01
C ALA A 622 -0.41 -5.03 -15.74
N PHE A 623 -0.17 -4.30 -14.65
CA PHE A 623 0.44 -4.82 -13.44
C PHE A 623 -0.60 -4.92 -12.31
N TYR A 624 -1.08 -6.13 -12.07
CA TYR A 624 -2.05 -6.45 -11.03
C TYR A 624 -1.43 -7.44 -10.03
N ASP A 625 -2.00 -7.48 -8.83
CA ASP A 625 -1.69 -8.53 -7.85
C ASP A 625 -1.80 -9.94 -8.47
N PRO A 626 -0.96 -10.90 -8.07
CA PRO A 626 -0.95 -12.27 -8.60
C PRO A 626 -2.28 -13.03 -8.53
N GLY A 627 -3.29 -12.52 -7.83
CA GLY A 627 -4.63 -13.10 -7.75
C GLY A 627 -4.80 -14.14 -6.66
N THR A 628 -3.76 -14.51 -5.91
CA THR A 628 -3.82 -15.54 -4.86
C THR A 628 -4.79 -15.15 -3.75
N ARG A 629 -4.81 -13.87 -3.32
CA ARG A 629 -5.69 -13.37 -2.26
C ARG A 629 -7.17 -13.39 -2.68
N VAL A 630 -7.52 -12.85 -3.83
CA VAL A 630 -8.90 -12.88 -4.34
C VAL A 630 -9.35 -14.30 -4.65
N GLY A 631 -8.47 -15.15 -5.14
CA GLY A 631 -8.70 -16.58 -5.34
C GLY A 631 -9.04 -17.27 -4.03
N ARG A 632 -8.28 -17.04 -2.99
CA ARG A 632 -8.50 -17.62 -1.66
C ARG A 632 -9.82 -17.13 -1.02
N ILE A 633 -10.09 -15.83 -1.05
CA ILE A 633 -11.36 -15.25 -0.57
C ILE A 633 -12.54 -15.92 -1.28
N THR A 634 -12.48 -16.00 -2.61
CA THR A 634 -13.52 -16.64 -3.43
C THR A 634 -13.74 -18.10 -3.06
N LYS A 635 -12.67 -18.90 -2.96
CA LYS A 635 -12.74 -20.32 -2.54
C LYS A 635 -13.36 -20.49 -1.16
N ARG A 636 -13.04 -19.59 -0.22
CA ARG A 636 -13.63 -19.60 1.13
C ARG A 636 -15.14 -19.35 1.10
N ILE A 637 -15.60 -18.34 0.35
CA ILE A 637 -17.01 -18.01 0.22
C ILE A 637 -17.77 -19.15 -0.53
N GLU A 638 -17.21 -19.65 -1.61
CA GLU A 638 -17.79 -20.76 -2.38
C GLU A 638 -17.90 -22.04 -1.56
N ALA A 639 -16.95 -22.33 -0.69
CA ALA A 639 -17.01 -23.50 0.20
C ALA A 639 -18.24 -23.47 1.12
N TYR A 640 -18.62 -22.30 1.66
CA TYR A 640 -19.87 -22.13 2.42
C TYR A 640 -21.10 -22.39 1.53
N ALA A 641 -21.11 -21.79 0.33
CA ALA A 641 -22.23 -21.92 -0.61
C ALA A 641 -22.42 -23.37 -1.06
N ASP A 642 -21.37 -24.09 -1.42
CA ASP A 642 -21.38 -25.50 -1.84
C ASP A 642 -21.81 -26.44 -0.71
N ALA A 643 -21.43 -26.14 0.53
CA ALA A 643 -21.88 -26.86 1.71
C ALA A 643 -23.35 -26.54 2.09
N GLY A 644 -23.99 -25.58 1.41
CA GLY A 644 -25.30 -25.06 1.77
C GLY A 644 -25.33 -24.35 3.12
N GLN A 645 -24.19 -23.89 3.59
CA GLN A 645 -24.03 -23.12 4.80
C GLN A 645 -24.18 -21.63 4.51
N LYS A 646 -24.47 -20.86 5.55
CA LYS A 646 -24.62 -19.41 5.49
C LYS A 646 -23.43 -18.78 6.19
N ILE A 647 -23.05 -17.61 5.72
CA ILE A 647 -21.90 -16.83 6.20
C ILE A 647 -22.41 -15.86 7.26
N SER A 648 -21.80 -15.89 8.42
CA SER A 648 -22.02 -14.92 9.50
C SER A 648 -20.95 -13.81 9.49
N LEU A 649 -21.13 -12.80 10.32
CA LEU A 649 -20.12 -11.74 10.49
C LEU A 649 -18.81 -12.31 11.06
N ASP A 650 -18.87 -13.33 11.91
CA ASP A 650 -17.68 -14.04 12.41
C ASP A 650 -16.97 -14.82 11.29
N ASP A 651 -17.72 -15.37 10.32
CA ASP A 651 -17.13 -16.02 9.15
C ASP A 651 -16.45 -15.01 8.22
N MET A 652 -17.02 -13.80 8.05
CA MET A 652 -16.39 -12.71 7.32
C MET A 652 -15.01 -12.37 7.94
N GLN A 653 -14.96 -12.22 9.26
CA GLN A 653 -13.73 -11.98 10.00
C GLN A 653 -12.74 -13.15 9.91
N SER A 654 -13.25 -14.40 9.92
CA SER A 654 -12.41 -15.59 9.72
C SER A 654 -11.78 -15.65 8.32
N ILE A 655 -12.41 -15.07 7.31
CA ILE A 655 -11.82 -14.95 5.97
C ILE A 655 -10.70 -13.89 5.98
N GLN A 656 -10.86 -12.76 6.68
CA GLN A 656 -9.79 -11.78 6.85
C GLN A 656 -8.54 -12.37 7.53
N ALA A 657 -8.76 -13.28 8.46
CA ALA A 657 -7.70 -13.95 9.23
C ALA A 657 -7.11 -15.19 8.54
N ASP A 658 -7.43 -15.45 7.26
CA ASP A 658 -6.95 -16.64 6.55
C ASP A 658 -5.48 -16.50 6.16
N VAL A 659 -4.65 -17.42 6.65
CA VAL A 659 -3.21 -17.45 6.43
C VAL A 659 -2.76 -18.68 5.62
N VAL A 660 -3.66 -19.26 4.82
CA VAL A 660 -3.28 -20.33 3.90
C VAL A 660 -2.56 -19.76 2.69
N SER A 661 -1.33 -20.18 2.49
CA SER A 661 -0.47 -19.76 1.37
C SER A 661 -0.71 -20.63 0.14
N GLU A 662 -1.52 -20.14 -0.80
CA GLU A 662 -1.65 -20.77 -2.12
C GLU A 662 -0.36 -20.67 -2.93
N TRP A 663 0.45 -19.69 -2.66
CA TRP A 663 1.78 -19.49 -3.22
C TRP A 663 2.69 -20.66 -2.89
N ASN A 664 2.91 -20.94 -1.61
CA ASN A 664 3.70 -22.07 -1.14
C ASN A 664 3.08 -23.43 -1.57
N GLN A 665 1.76 -23.52 -1.65
CA GLN A 665 1.10 -24.71 -2.17
C GLN A 665 1.51 -25.00 -3.63
N GLY A 666 1.66 -23.96 -4.44
CA GLY A 666 2.12 -24.10 -5.83
C GLY A 666 3.57 -24.53 -5.95
N PHE A 667 4.44 -24.09 -5.07
CA PHE A 667 5.87 -24.39 -5.08
C PHE A 667 6.25 -25.70 -4.38
N ALA A 668 5.48 -26.18 -3.43
CA ALA A 668 5.80 -27.37 -2.62
C ALA A 668 6.15 -28.63 -3.44
N PRO A 669 5.51 -28.93 -4.59
CA PRO A 669 5.92 -30.07 -5.42
C PRO A 669 7.37 -29.98 -5.91
N THR A 670 7.86 -28.80 -6.27
CA THR A 670 9.25 -28.60 -6.72
C THR A 670 10.23 -28.73 -5.54
N LEU A 671 9.94 -28.14 -4.40
CA LEU A 671 10.70 -28.30 -3.17
C LEU A 671 10.84 -29.77 -2.78
N LEU A 672 9.71 -30.50 -2.74
CA LEU A 672 9.70 -31.92 -2.38
C LEU A 672 10.43 -32.79 -3.42
N ALA A 673 10.41 -32.42 -4.70
CA ALA A 673 11.19 -33.12 -5.73
C ALA A 673 12.69 -32.99 -5.45
N GLY A 674 13.20 -31.79 -5.16
CA GLY A 674 14.59 -31.53 -4.74
C GLY A 674 14.98 -32.30 -3.48
N ALA A 675 14.13 -32.25 -2.44
CA ALA A 675 14.35 -32.99 -1.21
C ALA A 675 14.47 -34.51 -1.42
N ASN A 676 13.56 -35.06 -2.22
CA ASN A 676 13.54 -36.50 -2.51
C ASN A 676 14.78 -36.93 -3.33
N ALA A 677 15.22 -36.11 -4.30
CA ALA A 677 16.43 -36.39 -5.07
C ALA A 677 17.69 -36.37 -4.18
N LEU A 678 17.83 -35.37 -3.32
CA LEU A 678 18.93 -35.31 -2.33
C LEU A 678 18.93 -36.53 -1.41
N LEU A 679 17.77 -36.95 -0.90
CA LEU A 679 17.67 -38.12 -0.02
C LEU A 679 17.97 -39.43 -0.75
N ALA A 680 17.59 -39.57 -1.99
CA ALA A 680 17.90 -40.73 -2.81
C ALA A 680 19.42 -40.83 -3.07
N GLU A 681 20.07 -39.71 -3.39
CA GLU A 681 21.52 -39.68 -3.59
C GLU A 681 22.28 -39.91 -2.30
N ALA A 682 21.89 -39.29 -1.17
CA ALA A 682 22.46 -39.54 0.14
C ALA A 682 22.39 -41.03 0.55
N ALA A 683 21.27 -41.70 0.27
CA ALA A 683 21.12 -43.12 0.51
C ALA A 683 22.05 -43.99 -0.38
N ALA A 684 22.32 -43.57 -1.60
CA ALA A 684 23.24 -44.24 -2.53
C ALA A 684 24.70 -44.07 -2.13
N MET A 685 25.06 -42.92 -1.55
CA MET A 685 26.45 -42.67 -1.04
C MET A 685 26.79 -43.53 0.19
N GLY A 686 25.78 -43.93 1.00
CA GLY A 686 25.96 -44.79 2.19
C GLY A 686 26.75 -44.14 3.32
N ASP A 687 26.91 -44.86 4.48
CA ASP A 687 27.58 -44.35 5.71
C ASP A 687 29.09 -44.05 5.50
N GLY A 688 29.65 -44.18 4.30
CA GLY A 688 31.09 -44.11 4.01
C GLY A 688 31.59 -42.87 3.27
N GLY A 689 30.74 -41.85 3.03
CA GLY A 689 31.09 -40.49 2.48
C GLY A 689 32.07 -40.48 1.29
N VAL A 690 31.80 -39.54 0.35
CA VAL A 690 32.67 -39.07 -0.74
C VAL A 690 33.29 -40.09 -1.65
N PRO A 691 32.93 -40.19 -2.92
CA PRO A 691 33.74 -40.83 -3.93
C PRO A 691 35.09 -40.09 -4.01
N ALA A 692 36.20 -40.82 -3.84
CA ALA A 692 37.52 -40.23 -3.94
C ALA A 692 37.76 -39.69 -5.34
N ALA A 693 38.30 -38.48 -5.46
CA ALA A 693 38.59 -37.75 -6.71
C ALA A 693 39.57 -38.43 -7.67
N ASP A 694 39.99 -39.67 -7.40
CA ASP A 694 41.01 -40.42 -8.14
C ASP A 694 40.50 -41.68 -8.86
N GLY A 695 39.20 -41.81 -9.10
CA GLY A 695 38.65 -42.82 -10.02
C GLY A 695 38.76 -44.28 -9.53
N GLY A 696 39.00 -44.52 -8.21
CA GLY A 696 38.97 -45.85 -7.62
C GLY A 696 37.49 -46.23 -7.32
N ALA A 697 37.01 -47.31 -7.94
CA ALA A 697 35.71 -47.90 -7.67
C ALA A 697 35.63 -48.35 -6.22
N GLY A 698 35.15 -47.47 -5.33
CA GLY A 698 34.55 -47.83 -4.06
C GLY A 698 33.16 -48.41 -4.35
N ASP A 699 32.74 -49.41 -3.59
CA ASP A 699 31.47 -50.14 -3.74
C ASP A 699 30.20 -49.30 -3.38
N GLY A 700 30.30 -47.97 -3.42
CA GLY A 700 29.19 -47.04 -3.36
C GLY A 700 28.54 -46.95 -4.76
N GLY A 701 27.28 -47.39 -4.87
CA GLY A 701 26.53 -47.31 -6.12
C GLY A 701 26.40 -45.84 -6.58
N ILE A 702 26.46 -45.64 -7.90
CA ILE A 702 26.04 -44.37 -8.50
C ILE A 702 24.53 -44.25 -8.23
N GLY A 703 24.12 -43.22 -7.52
CA GLY A 703 22.73 -42.91 -7.27
C GLY A 703 21.96 -42.53 -8.53
N GLU A 704 20.70 -42.27 -8.40
CA GLU A 704 19.84 -41.83 -9.50
C GLU A 704 20.18 -40.40 -9.93
N TYR A 705 20.79 -39.61 -9.03
CA TYR A 705 21.10 -38.17 -9.19
C TYR A 705 22.58 -37.89 -8.87
N PRO A 706 23.53 -38.47 -9.61
CA PRO A 706 24.96 -38.39 -9.29
C PRO A 706 25.52 -36.94 -9.34
N GLU A 707 24.84 -36.04 -10.02
CA GLU A 707 25.14 -34.60 -10.05
C GLU A 707 24.97 -33.92 -8.69
N LEU A 708 24.10 -34.43 -7.80
CA LEU A 708 23.88 -33.90 -6.46
C LEU A 708 24.90 -34.41 -5.42
N ALA A 709 25.69 -35.43 -5.75
CA ALA A 709 26.66 -35.99 -4.82
C ALA A 709 27.73 -34.97 -4.37
N PRO A 710 28.31 -34.13 -5.23
CA PRO A 710 29.25 -33.08 -4.82
C PRO A 710 28.60 -32.04 -3.87
N LEU A 711 27.35 -31.66 -4.12
CA LEU A 711 26.59 -30.73 -3.28
C LEU A 711 26.42 -31.29 -1.87
N LEU A 712 25.95 -32.55 -1.74
CA LEU A 712 25.79 -33.23 -0.47
C LEU A 712 27.12 -33.37 0.28
N ALA A 713 28.21 -33.80 -0.40
CA ALA A 713 29.52 -33.96 0.19
C ALA A 713 30.11 -32.65 0.72
N SER A 714 29.86 -31.53 0.01
CA SER A 714 30.26 -30.20 0.43
C SER A 714 29.46 -29.72 1.65
N ALA A 715 28.13 -29.91 1.63
CA ALA A 715 27.25 -29.48 2.70
C ALA A 715 27.47 -30.26 4.01
N GLU A 716 27.61 -31.61 3.98
CA GLU A 716 27.90 -32.45 5.17
C GLU A 716 29.29 -32.24 5.74
N GLY A 717 30.27 -31.86 4.91
CA GLY A 717 31.62 -31.53 5.32
C GLY A 717 31.86 -30.09 5.73
N GLY A 718 30.87 -29.24 5.51
CA GLY A 718 30.93 -27.81 5.76
C GLY A 718 30.63 -27.42 7.20
N ASP A 719 30.87 -26.16 7.54
CA ASP A 719 30.56 -25.55 8.84
C ASP A 719 29.16 -24.89 8.88
N GLY A 720 28.36 -24.99 7.80
CA GLY A 720 27.00 -24.44 7.66
C GLY A 720 25.93 -25.16 8.48
N GLY A 721 26.25 -26.32 9.08
CA GLY A 721 25.33 -27.04 9.96
C GLY A 721 24.30 -27.93 9.26
N PHE A 722 24.39 -28.11 7.96
CA PHE A 722 23.56 -29.05 7.19
C PHE A 722 23.83 -30.51 7.62
N SER A 723 22.79 -31.33 7.59
CA SER A 723 22.92 -32.79 7.67
C SER A 723 21.75 -33.49 6.98
N VAL A 724 21.99 -34.72 6.50
CA VAL A 724 20.92 -35.54 5.90
C VAL A 724 19.77 -35.79 6.91
N ALA A 725 20.06 -35.84 8.21
CA ALA A 725 19.01 -35.94 9.22
C ALA A 725 18.11 -34.71 9.30
N LEU A 726 18.64 -33.50 9.13
CA LEU A 726 17.86 -32.25 9.02
C LEU A 726 17.06 -32.20 7.72
N LEU A 727 17.67 -32.61 6.60
CA LEU A 727 16.99 -32.74 5.34
C LEU A 727 15.75 -33.68 5.43
N GLN A 728 15.89 -34.85 6.07
CA GLN A 728 14.77 -35.76 6.30
C GLN A 728 13.65 -35.09 7.10
N GLN A 729 14.02 -34.33 8.15
CA GLN A 729 13.04 -33.61 8.98
C GLN A 729 12.37 -32.47 8.20
N ALA A 730 13.13 -31.69 7.45
CA ALA A 730 12.57 -30.63 6.59
C ALA A 730 11.60 -31.20 5.55
N GLN A 731 11.98 -32.29 4.85
CA GLN A 731 11.10 -32.98 3.90
C GLN A 731 9.81 -33.48 4.57
N ALA A 732 9.91 -34.04 5.79
CA ALA A 732 8.74 -34.52 6.52
C ALA A 732 7.81 -33.37 6.96
N LEU A 733 8.36 -32.23 7.40
CA LEU A 733 7.59 -31.04 7.73
C LEU A 733 6.79 -30.54 6.53
N VAL A 734 7.46 -30.33 5.38
CA VAL A 734 6.79 -29.85 4.16
C VAL A 734 5.78 -30.87 3.63
N SER A 735 6.04 -32.16 3.74
CA SER A 735 5.09 -33.21 3.33
C SER A 735 3.82 -33.23 4.20
N GLY A 736 3.90 -32.77 5.45
CA GLY A 736 2.77 -32.70 6.38
C GLY A 736 2.12 -31.34 6.49
N TRP A 737 2.59 -30.36 5.71
CA TRP A 737 2.13 -28.98 5.79
C TRP A 737 0.71 -28.81 5.30
N SER A 738 -0.13 -28.09 6.07
CA SER A 738 -1.47 -27.69 5.65
C SER A 738 -1.49 -26.44 4.76
N PHE A 739 -0.33 -25.82 4.58
CA PHE A 739 -0.09 -24.51 3.99
C PHE A 739 -0.63 -23.32 4.80
N ASP A 740 -1.12 -23.55 6.02
CA ASP A 740 -1.24 -22.47 6.99
C ASP A 740 0.16 -21.94 7.36
N THR A 741 0.27 -20.63 7.55
CA THR A 741 1.52 -19.92 7.88
C THR A 741 1.46 -19.22 9.24
N PRO A 742 1.21 -19.95 10.35
CA PRO A 742 1.11 -19.37 11.68
C PRO A 742 2.47 -18.94 12.22
N ALA A 743 2.50 -17.93 13.08
CA ALA A 743 3.73 -17.53 13.79
C ALA A 743 4.34 -18.69 14.59
N GLY A 744 3.52 -19.53 15.23
CA GLY A 744 3.94 -20.74 15.92
C GLY A 744 4.74 -20.53 17.20
N VAL A 745 4.75 -19.30 17.72
CA VAL A 745 5.47 -18.97 18.96
C VAL A 745 4.66 -19.30 20.22
N ALA A 746 5.34 -19.59 21.32
CA ALA A 746 4.69 -20.01 22.57
C ALA A 746 3.71 -18.97 23.15
N ALA A 747 3.91 -17.68 22.86
CA ALA A 747 3.03 -16.60 23.29
C ALA A 747 1.60 -16.73 22.75
N ASP A 748 1.43 -17.29 21.55
CA ASP A 748 0.13 -17.48 20.90
C ASP A 748 -0.60 -18.76 21.37
N ASN A 749 0.04 -19.55 22.21
CA ASN A 749 -0.49 -20.84 22.66
C ASN A 749 -0.92 -21.76 21.49
N PRO A 750 -0.01 -22.01 20.50
CA PRO A 750 -0.34 -22.69 19.28
C PRO A 750 -0.68 -24.17 19.51
N THR A 751 -1.57 -24.71 18.69
CA THR A 751 -1.84 -26.14 18.63
C THR A 751 -0.62 -26.91 18.08
N PRO A 752 -0.51 -28.22 18.31
CA PRO A 752 0.58 -29.02 17.71
C PRO A 752 0.64 -28.92 16.17
N GLN A 753 -0.52 -28.77 15.48
CA GLN A 753 -0.56 -28.58 14.05
C GLN A 753 0.00 -27.21 13.67
N GLN A 754 -0.38 -26.14 14.34
CA GLN A 754 0.16 -24.80 14.09
C GLN A 754 1.67 -24.72 14.33
N ILE A 755 2.21 -25.46 15.31
CA ILE A 755 3.65 -25.57 15.49
C ILE A 755 4.30 -26.24 14.27
N ALA A 756 3.74 -27.37 13.80
CA ALA A 756 4.28 -28.09 12.65
C ALA A 756 4.17 -27.25 11.35
N ASP A 757 3.05 -26.54 11.15
CA ASP A 757 2.85 -25.66 10.01
C ASP A 757 3.81 -24.47 10.04
N SER A 758 4.03 -23.86 11.19
CA SER A 758 5.04 -22.80 11.37
C SER A 758 6.47 -23.28 11.04
N GLN A 759 6.83 -24.49 11.46
CA GLN A 759 8.13 -25.09 11.11
C GLN A 759 8.24 -25.35 9.60
N ALA A 760 7.17 -25.81 8.97
CA ALA A 760 7.12 -26.00 7.53
C ALA A 760 7.18 -24.67 6.76
N THR A 761 6.51 -23.62 7.28
CA THR A 761 6.58 -22.24 6.73
C THR A 761 8.03 -21.75 6.71
N VAL A 762 8.78 -21.94 7.78
CA VAL A 762 10.20 -21.56 7.81
C VAL A 762 10.97 -22.26 6.68
N VAL A 763 10.78 -23.59 6.50
CA VAL A 763 11.46 -24.33 5.44
C VAL A 763 11.02 -23.81 4.06
N GLY A 764 9.73 -23.59 3.85
CA GLY A 764 9.16 -23.12 2.58
C GLY A 764 9.65 -21.73 2.21
N ALA A 765 9.59 -20.77 3.14
CA ALA A 765 10.00 -19.38 2.91
C ALA A 765 11.51 -19.28 2.61
N TYR A 766 12.36 -19.92 3.42
CA TYR A 766 13.81 -19.93 3.18
C TYR A 766 14.15 -20.60 1.85
N TRP A 767 13.51 -21.75 1.56
CA TRP A 767 13.74 -22.43 0.29
C TRP A 767 13.30 -21.58 -0.91
N LEU A 768 12.12 -20.97 -0.85
CA LEU A 768 11.59 -20.17 -1.97
C LEU A 768 12.50 -18.98 -2.28
N THR A 769 12.96 -18.28 -1.26
CA THR A 769 13.89 -17.15 -1.42
C THR A 769 15.18 -17.60 -2.11
N HIS A 770 15.83 -18.66 -1.62
CA HIS A 770 17.04 -19.20 -2.28
C HIS A 770 16.74 -19.71 -3.69
N PHE A 771 15.59 -20.35 -3.90
CA PHE A 771 15.21 -20.87 -5.20
C PHE A 771 14.99 -19.79 -6.27
N ILE A 772 14.45 -18.64 -5.88
CA ILE A 772 14.31 -17.47 -6.75
C ILE A 772 15.71 -16.95 -7.14
N HIS A 773 16.57 -16.70 -6.17
CA HIS A 773 17.91 -16.21 -6.39
C HIS A 773 18.77 -17.18 -7.24
N ASP A 774 18.70 -18.46 -6.92
CA ASP A 774 19.41 -19.51 -7.66
C ASP A 774 18.92 -19.67 -9.11
N THR A 775 17.70 -19.17 -9.39
CA THR A 775 17.08 -19.26 -10.73
C THR A 775 17.33 -18.02 -11.58
N LEU A 776 17.44 -16.82 -10.98
CA LEU A 776 17.37 -15.54 -11.73
C LEU A 776 18.59 -14.63 -11.55
N ASP A 777 19.37 -14.77 -10.46
CA ASP A 777 20.44 -13.81 -10.11
C ASP A 777 21.51 -13.67 -11.21
N ASP A 778 21.78 -14.69 -11.97
CA ASP A 778 22.80 -14.64 -13.01
C ASP A 778 22.30 -13.93 -14.28
N GLU A 779 21.04 -14.10 -14.68
CA GLU A 779 20.42 -13.30 -15.73
C GLU A 779 20.28 -11.85 -15.29
N ILE A 780 19.80 -11.62 -14.08
CA ILE A 780 19.68 -10.26 -13.49
C ILE A 780 21.04 -9.58 -13.48
N ALA A 781 22.09 -10.27 -13.00
CA ALA A 781 23.44 -9.73 -12.99
C ALA A 781 23.99 -9.46 -14.39
N ALA A 782 23.68 -10.33 -15.36
CA ALA A 782 24.09 -10.15 -16.74
C ALA A 782 23.39 -8.92 -17.38
N VAL A 783 22.12 -8.70 -17.07
CA VAL A 783 21.36 -7.53 -17.53
C VAL A 783 21.87 -6.26 -16.85
N ALA A 784 22.05 -6.26 -15.55
CA ALA A 784 22.58 -5.14 -14.77
C ALA A 784 24.02 -4.76 -15.13
N ALA A 785 24.81 -5.67 -15.71
CA ALA A 785 26.15 -5.36 -16.23
C ALA A 785 26.10 -4.38 -17.42
N ASN A 786 25.00 -4.34 -18.15
CA ASN A 786 24.76 -3.40 -19.25
C ASN A 786 24.05 -2.12 -18.78
N ASP A 787 23.41 -2.17 -17.61
CA ASP A 787 22.80 -1.02 -16.95
C ASP A 787 23.12 -1.04 -15.45
N GLN A 788 24.07 -0.21 -15.02
CA GLN A 788 24.55 -0.19 -13.64
C GLN A 788 23.57 0.46 -12.65
N GLY A 789 22.49 1.04 -13.15
CA GLY A 789 21.43 1.67 -12.35
C GLY A 789 20.20 0.80 -12.20
N LEU A 790 20.05 -0.21 -13.04
CA LEU A 790 18.88 -1.09 -13.03
C LEU A 790 18.77 -1.82 -11.69
N GLN A 791 17.68 -1.61 -11.02
CA GLN A 791 17.28 -2.35 -9.84
C GLN A 791 16.01 -3.12 -10.19
N PHE A 792 16.07 -4.42 -10.07
CA PHE A 792 14.85 -5.23 -10.04
C PHE A 792 14.26 -5.03 -8.66
N SER A 793 13.20 -4.24 -8.57
CA SER A 793 12.60 -3.85 -7.30
C SER A 793 11.39 -4.71 -6.94
N ASN A 794 10.94 -5.58 -7.85
CA ASN A 794 9.66 -6.25 -7.72
C ASN A 794 9.80 -7.75 -7.43
N GLU A 795 9.79 -8.08 -6.16
CA GLU A 795 9.85 -9.45 -5.62
C GLU A 795 8.66 -10.32 -6.09
N TYR A 796 7.50 -9.72 -6.34
CA TYR A 796 6.35 -10.40 -6.89
C TYR A 796 6.56 -10.84 -8.34
N GLU A 797 7.25 -10.06 -9.15
CA GLU A 797 7.54 -10.40 -10.55
C GLU A 797 8.51 -11.56 -10.65
N GLU A 798 9.60 -11.53 -9.88
CA GLU A 798 10.56 -12.61 -9.81
C GLU A 798 9.90 -13.91 -9.34
N SER A 799 9.13 -13.83 -8.25
CA SER A 799 8.39 -14.96 -7.69
C SER A 799 7.35 -15.50 -8.67
N LYS A 800 6.63 -14.61 -9.36
CA LYS A 800 5.62 -14.97 -10.36
C LYS A 800 6.25 -15.65 -11.58
N LEU A 801 7.38 -15.14 -12.07
CA LEU A 801 8.13 -15.79 -13.14
C LEU A 801 8.54 -17.21 -12.72
N VAL A 802 9.21 -17.36 -11.60
CA VAL A 802 9.68 -18.66 -11.09
C VAL A 802 8.51 -19.63 -10.87
N TYR A 803 7.37 -19.15 -10.40
CA TYR A 803 6.14 -19.95 -10.30
C TYR A 803 5.75 -20.56 -11.66
N PHE A 804 5.71 -19.75 -12.72
CA PHE A 804 5.37 -20.23 -14.05
C PHE A 804 6.44 -21.14 -14.67
N LEU A 805 7.72 -20.92 -14.34
CA LEU A 805 8.81 -21.83 -14.75
C LEU A 805 8.67 -23.21 -14.12
N CYS A 806 8.07 -23.32 -12.95
CA CYS A 806 7.85 -24.60 -12.25
C CYS A 806 6.73 -25.44 -12.85
N GLN A 807 5.80 -24.84 -13.60
CA GLN A 807 4.62 -25.54 -14.13
C GLN A 807 4.99 -26.56 -15.23
N ASN A 808 4.22 -27.65 -15.30
CA ASN A 808 4.34 -28.66 -16.32
C ASN A 808 2.95 -29.04 -16.87
N PRO A 809 2.62 -28.79 -18.15
CA PRO A 809 3.51 -28.13 -19.15
C PRO A 809 3.75 -26.66 -18.81
N ARG A 810 4.93 -26.16 -19.22
CA ARG A 810 5.27 -24.74 -19.09
C ARG A 810 4.28 -23.89 -19.91
N PRO A 811 3.80 -22.74 -19.39
CA PRO A 811 2.89 -21.88 -20.12
C PRO A 811 3.46 -21.42 -21.47
N SER A 812 2.61 -21.42 -22.49
CA SER A 812 3.03 -21.08 -23.86
C SER A 812 3.31 -19.59 -24.09
N PHE A 813 2.92 -18.73 -23.15
CA PHE A 813 3.18 -17.29 -23.23
C PHE A 813 4.63 -16.93 -22.86
N LEU A 814 5.35 -17.79 -22.14
CA LEU A 814 6.75 -17.57 -21.83
C LEU A 814 7.59 -17.57 -23.10
N LYS A 815 8.45 -16.56 -23.24
CA LYS A 815 9.25 -16.30 -24.43
C LYS A 815 10.68 -16.84 -24.34
N THR A 816 11.20 -17.06 -23.14
CA THR A 816 12.48 -17.71 -22.91
C THR A 816 12.46 -19.16 -23.39
N GLY A 817 13.60 -19.67 -23.81
CA GLY A 817 13.76 -21.01 -24.35
C GLY A 817 13.70 -22.11 -23.29
N SER A 818 13.74 -23.37 -23.76
CA SER A 818 13.84 -24.56 -22.93
C SER A 818 15.12 -25.31 -23.17
N GLN A 819 15.61 -25.98 -22.15
CA GLN A 819 16.65 -26.98 -22.20
C GLN A 819 16.15 -28.26 -22.91
N PRO A 820 17.06 -29.19 -23.33
CA PRO A 820 16.66 -30.44 -23.99
C PRO A 820 15.76 -31.37 -23.15
N ASN A 821 15.80 -31.28 -21.82
CA ASN A 821 14.95 -32.02 -20.88
C ASN A 821 13.54 -31.39 -20.73
N GLY A 822 13.30 -30.19 -21.27
CA GLY A 822 12.04 -29.47 -21.20
C GLY A 822 11.98 -28.41 -20.10
N ASP A 823 12.96 -28.33 -19.22
CA ASP A 823 13.08 -27.27 -18.21
C ASP A 823 13.33 -25.90 -18.86
N SER A 824 13.11 -24.82 -18.17
CA SER A 824 13.48 -23.49 -18.63
C SER A 824 14.99 -23.37 -18.76
N ILE A 825 15.43 -22.57 -19.71
CA ILE A 825 16.84 -22.18 -19.82
C ILE A 825 17.30 -21.33 -18.61
N LEU A 826 16.39 -20.67 -17.92
CA LEU A 826 16.67 -19.84 -16.75
C LEU A 826 17.08 -20.64 -15.50
N PHE A 827 17.02 -21.98 -15.53
CA PHE A 827 17.62 -22.82 -14.47
C PHE A 827 19.11 -23.09 -14.66
N ASP A 828 19.66 -22.68 -15.81
CA ASP A 828 21.07 -22.89 -16.17
C ASP A 828 21.92 -21.69 -15.77
N ASP A 829 22.69 -21.82 -14.71
CA ASP A 829 23.52 -20.75 -14.14
C ASP A 829 24.65 -20.35 -15.11
N LEU A 830 24.59 -19.15 -15.66
CA LEU A 830 25.55 -18.56 -16.60
C LEU A 830 26.99 -18.52 -16.05
N ARG A 831 27.18 -18.65 -14.75
CA ARG A 831 28.47 -18.57 -14.06
C ARG A 831 29.17 -19.93 -14.00
N THR A 832 28.45 -21.02 -14.30
CA THR A 832 28.99 -22.37 -14.25
C THR A 832 29.17 -22.99 -15.65
N PRO A 833 30.05 -23.97 -15.85
CA PRO A 833 30.17 -24.68 -17.13
C PRO A 833 29.18 -25.86 -17.27
N GLN A 834 28.43 -26.20 -16.22
CA GLN A 834 27.41 -27.26 -16.21
C GLN A 834 26.06 -26.62 -16.59
N VAL A 835 25.20 -27.46 -17.13
CA VAL A 835 23.80 -27.05 -17.41
C VAL A 835 22.95 -27.60 -16.29
N GLU A 836 22.53 -26.70 -15.39
CA GLU A 836 21.69 -27.03 -14.26
C GLU A 836 20.23 -27.20 -14.71
N THR A 837 19.55 -28.15 -14.06
CA THR A 837 18.11 -28.38 -14.25
C THR A 837 17.31 -27.75 -13.12
N LYS A 838 15.98 -27.66 -13.29
CA LYS A 838 15.09 -27.25 -12.21
C LYS A 838 15.33 -28.06 -10.92
N LEU A 839 15.62 -29.35 -11.05
CA LEU A 839 15.85 -30.23 -9.90
C LEU A 839 17.15 -29.89 -9.19
N ASP A 840 18.23 -29.57 -9.93
CA ASP A 840 19.51 -29.16 -9.37
C ASP A 840 19.39 -27.86 -8.57
N VAL A 841 18.70 -26.87 -9.15
CA VAL A 841 18.44 -25.58 -8.48
C VAL A 841 17.58 -25.78 -7.22
N ALA A 842 16.50 -26.58 -7.32
CA ALA A 842 15.64 -26.86 -6.17
C ALA A 842 16.37 -27.59 -5.03
N ALA A 843 17.28 -28.48 -5.38
CA ALA A 843 18.11 -29.21 -4.41
C ALA A 843 19.14 -28.27 -3.75
N ARG A 844 19.81 -27.43 -4.52
CA ARG A 844 20.79 -26.44 -4.00
C ARG A 844 20.11 -25.47 -3.04
N ALA A 845 19.02 -24.85 -3.48
CA ALA A 845 18.24 -23.94 -2.66
C ALA A 845 17.79 -24.55 -1.32
N LEU A 846 17.48 -25.86 -1.28
CA LEU A 846 17.10 -26.54 -0.04
C LEU A 846 18.28 -26.74 0.90
N VAL A 847 19.46 -27.03 0.40
CA VAL A 847 20.65 -27.09 1.24
C VAL A 847 20.96 -25.75 1.85
N GLU A 848 20.96 -24.69 1.06
CA GLU A 848 21.18 -23.31 1.50
C GLU A 848 20.12 -22.82 2.50
N ALA A 849 18.86 -23.16 2.25
CA ALA A 849 17.76 -22.89 3.18
C ALA A 849 17.99 -23.51 4.55
N ILE A 850 18.35 -24.80 4.60
CA ILE A 850 18.63 -25.49 5.86
C ILE A 850 19.83 -24.85 6.58
N GLU A 851 20.89 -24.51 5.88
CA GLU A 851 22.05 -23.81 6.46
C GLU A 851 21.65 -22.43 7.01
N GLY A 852 20.87 -21.65 6.27
CA GLY A 852 20.32 -20.36 6.70
C GLY A 852 19.46 -20.49 7.96
N ILE A 853 18.55 -21.46 7.99
CA ILE A 853 17.70 -21.73 9.17
C ILE A 853 18.57 -22.10 10.37
N VAL A 854 19.55 -23.02 10.21
CA VAL A 854 20.44 -23.46 11.30
C VAL A 854 21.24 -22.26 11.83
N ALA A 855 21.73 -21.39 10.97
CA ALA A 855 22.49 -20.21 11.38
C ALA A 855 21.66 -19.26 12.26
N VAL A 856 20.36 -19.15 12.05
CA VAL A 856 19.48 -18.22 12.79
C VAL A 856 18.76 -18.91 13.95
N GLN A 857 18.18 -20.08 13.73
CA GLN A 857 17.31 -20.77 14.71
C GLN A 857 17.94 -22.04 15.34
N GLY A 858 19.14 -22.42 14.88
CA GLY A 858 19.87 -23.61 15.37
C GLY A 858 19.42 -24.90 14.72
N SER A 859 20.15 -25.99 15.00
CA SER A 859 19.98 -27.30 14.38
C SER A 859 18.89 -28.18 15.00
N ASP A 860 18.04 -27.65 15.88
CA ASP A 860 16.92 -28.38 16.52
C ASP A 860 15.60 -27.90 15.88
N PRO A 861 15.01 -28.65 14.92
CA PRO A 861 13.79 -28.23 14.25
C PRO A 861 12.59 -27.98 15.17
N SER A 862 12.57 -28.57 16.36
CA SER A 862 11.52 -28.33 17.35
C SER A 862 11.50 -26.89 17.89
N LYS A 863 12.54 -26.11 17.60
CA LYS A 863 12.68 -24.70 17.97
C LYS A 863 12.40 -23.73 16.80
N TRP A 864 12.30 -24.29 15.59
CA TRP A 864 12.00 -23.46 14.44
C TRP A 864 10.57 -22.95 14.55
N ALA A 865 10.39 -21.65 14.35
CA ALA A 865 9.09 -21.03 14.30
C ALA A 865 9.13 -19.81 13.36
N TRP A 866 8.08 -19.65 12.57
CA TRP A 866 7.97 -18.54 11.62
C TRP A 866 8.05 -17.21 12.37
N GLY A 867 7.31 -17.02 13.44
CA GLY A 867 7.35 -15.81 14.26
C GLY A 867 8.65 -15.53 15.02
N ASN A 868 9.69 -16.38 14.92
CA ASN A 868 11.03 -16.04 15.40
C ASN A 868 11.78 -15.13 14.43
N VAL A 869 11.44 -15.17 13.16
CA VAL A 869 12.11 -14.41 12.07
C VAL A 869 11.15 -13.44 11.39
N HIS A 870 9.86 -13.77 11.36
CA HIS A 870 8.80 -12.95 10.78
C HIS A 870 8.16 -12.09 11.87
N THR A 871 8.76 -10.92 12.12
CA THR A 871 8.37 -10.03 13.20
C THR A 871 8.12 -8.61 12.71
N LEU A 872 7.07 -7.96 13.24
CA LEU A 872 6.65 -6.61 12.91
C LEU A 872 7.11 -5.62 13.97
N THR A 873 7.61 -4.48 13.52
CA THR A 873 7.86 -3.30 14.35
C THR A 873 7.12 -2.11 13.75
N LEU A 874 6.17 -1.54 14.51
CA LEU A 874 5.48 -0.32 14.11
C LEU A 874 6.38 0.88 14.41
N ASN A 875 6.99 1.44 13.40
CA ASN A 875 7.92 2.55 13.52
C ASN A 875 7.16 3.88 13.70
N PHE A 876 7.81 4.88 14.30
CA PHE A 876 7.26 6.21 14.31
C PHE A 876 7.24 6.79 12.88
N LEU A 877 6.09 7.24 12.41
CA LEU A 877 5.91 7.74 11.04
C LEU A 877 6.86 8.90 10.64
N GLY A 878 7.32 9.68 11.59
CA GLY A 878 8.31 10.72 11.36
C GLY A 878 9.74 10.22 11.07
N GLY A 879 9.93 8.92 10.94
CA GLY A 879 11.13 8.21 10.45
C GLY A 879 12.45 8.77 10.95
N ALA A 880 13.04 9.58 10.12
CA ALA A 880 14.37 10.20 10.36
C ALA A 880 14.41 11.21 11.51
N LEU A 881 13.29 11.71 12.00
CA LEU A 881 13.22 12.53 13.21
C LEU A 881 13.43 11.69 14.49
N ALA A 882 13.54 10.39 14.34
CA ALA A 882 13.81 9.33 15.31
C ALA A 882 13.41 9.61 16.75
N ALA A 883 12.21 9.13 17.10
CA ALA A 883 11.78 8.98 18.50
C ALA A 883 11.63 7.47 18.81
N PRO A 884 12.71 6.72 19.09
CA PRO A 884 12.64 5.27 19.27
C PRO A 884 11.65 4.82 20.36
N SER A 885 11.36 5.67 21.33
CA SER A 885 10.36 5.42 22.38
C SER A 885 8.91 5.44 21.90
N LEU A 886 8.65 5.95 20.70
CA LEU A 886 7.35 5.95 20.04
C LEU A 886 7.16 4.74 19.09
N THR A 887 8.18 3.88 18.98
CA THR A 887 8.11 2.63 18.22
C THR A 887 7.40 1.56 19.05
N LEU A 888 6.64 0.69 18.43
CA LEU A 888 6.00 -0.47 19.06
C LEU A 888 6.52 -1.78 18.42
N PRO A 889 7.12 -2.69 19.22
CA PRO A 889 7.36 -2.57 20.66
C PRO A 889 8.44 -1.52 20.97
N PRO A 890 8.38 -0.89 22.15
CA PRO A 890 9.37 0.13 22.51
C PRO A 890 10.76 -0.50 22.74
N PRO A 891 11.85 0.22 22.50
CA PRO A 891 13.19 -0.27 22.73
C PRO A 891 13.41 -0.80 24.15
N GLY A 892 13.91 -2.01 24.24
CA GLY A 892 14.13 -2.68 25.52
C GLY A 892 12.95 -3.52 26.02
N ASP A 893 11.92 -3.67 25.25
CA ASP A 893 10.90 -4.69 25.49
C ASP A 893 11.55 -6.09 25.41
N THR A 894 11.62 -6.76 26.56
CA THR A 894 12.22 -8.10 26.65
C THR A 894 11.28 -9.23 26.21
N ALA A 895 10.00 -8.94 26.07
CA ALA A 895 9.01 -9.89 25.55
C ALA A 895 9.07 -9.98 24.01
N HIS A 896 9.36 -8.85 23.37
CA HIS A 896 9.40 -8.73 21.91
C HIS A 896 10.71 -8.05 21.46
N PRO A 897 11.89 -8.68 21.69
CA PRO A 897 13.17 -8.02 21.44
C PRO A 897 13.47 -7.77 19.95
N HIS A 898 12.73 -8.40 19.05
CA HIS A 898 12.88 -8.31 17.60
C HIS A 898 11.60 -7.83 16.88
N GLY A 899 10.59 -7.37 17.60
CA GLY A 899 9.26 -7.03 17.07
C GLY A 899 8.20 -8.05 17.49
N TYR A 900 6.95 -7.80 17.11
CA TYR A 900 5.83 -8.69 17.36
C TYR A 900 5.81 -9.85 16.37
N PRO A 901 5.78 -11.11 16.82
CA PRO A 901 5.65 -12.27 15.93
C PRO A 901 4.40 -12.16 15.06
N ARG A 902 4.54 -12.42 13.77
CA ARG A 902 3.42 -12.38 12.82
C ARG A 902 3.26 -13.71 12.07
N HIS A 903 2.07 -13.90 11.58
CA HIS A 903 1.64 -14.98 10.68
C HIS A 903 1.45 -14.38 9.26
N GLY A 904 1.17 -15.26 8.30
CA GLY A 904 0.98 -14.87 6.89
C GLY A 904 2.28 -14.92 6.09
N ASP A 905 2.12 -14.74 4.79
CA ASP A 905 3.16 -14.47 3.81
C ASP A 905 2.62 -13.54 2.71
N ASN A 906 3.39 -13.30 1.65
CA ASN A 906 3.04 -12.39 0.57
C ASN A 906 1.74 -12.76 -0.16
N GLY A 907 1.31 -14.03 -0.15
CA GLY A 907 0.15 -14.54 -0.89
C GLY A 907 -1.07 -14.83 -0.04
N THR A 908 -1.04 -14.62 1.26
CA THR A 908 -2.16 -14.91 2.17
C THR A 908 -3.18 -13.77 2.24
N VAL A 909 -4.44 -14.07 2.60
CA VAL A 909 -5.49 -13.04 2.77
C VAL A 909 -5.12 -12.08 3.90
N ASP A 910 -4.77 -12.64 5.08
CA ASP A 910 -4.08 -11.88 6.13
C ASP A 910 -2.61 -11.76 5.71
N VAL A 911 -2.33 -10.75 4.89
CA VAL A 911 -1.04 -10.59 4.27
C VAL A 911 0.05 -10.40 5.32
N GLY A 912 1.16 -11.11 5.13
CA GLY A 912 2.37 -11.00 5.92
C GLY A 912 3.57 -10.82 5.00
N PRO A 913 3.75 -9.64 4.38
CA PRO A 913 4.79 -9.47 3.37
C PRO A 913 6.18 -9.53 3.98
N HIS A 914 7.09 -10.12 3.24
CA HIS A 914 8.52 -10.14 3.50
C HIS A 914 9.27 -10.13 2.18
N GLY A 915 10.46 -9.52 2.17
CA GLY A 915 11.32 -9.49 0.99
C GLY A 915 11.94 -10.85 0.66
N ILE A 916 12.54 -10.93 -0.53
CA ILE A 916 13.33 -12.09 -0.97
C ILE A 916 14.81 -12.04 -0.52
N ASP A 917 15.16 -11.22 0.48
CA ASP A 917 16.52 -11.23 1.09
C ASP A 917 16.72 -12.51 1.90
N THR A 918 17.68 -13.34 1.49
CA THR A 918 18.01 -14.62 2.14
C THR A 918 18.42 -14.51 3.64
N LYS A 919 18.57 -13.30 4.14
CA LYS A 919 18.97 -13.00 5.53
C LYS A 919 17.91 -12.27 6.34
N ASN A 920 16.86 -11.81 5.70
CA ASN A 920 15.82 -11.01 6.34
C ASN A 920 14.42 -11.49 5.93
N TYR A 921 13.70 -12.06 6.88
CA TYR A 921 12.31 -12.51 6.73
C TYR A 921 11.37 -11.71 7.65
N ALA A 922 11.82 -10.55 8.13
CA ALA A 922 10.98 -9.69 8.94
C ALA A 922 9.75 -9.26 8.15
N TYR A 923 8.66 -9.06 8.87
CA TYR A 923 7.44 -8.48 8.31
C TYR A 923 7.77 -7.08 7.80
N GLU A 924 7.42 -6.78 6.58
CA GLU A 924 7.57 -5.43 6.01
C GLU A 924 6.57 -4.46 6.65
N ASP A 925 6.87 -3.16 6.55
CA ASP A 925 6.03 -2.12 7.18
C ASP A 925 4.70 -1.89 6.41
N LEU A 926 4.15 -2.94 5.81
CA LEU A 926 2.94 -2.93 5.00
C LEU A 926 2.00 -4.05 5.42
N GLY A 927 0.73 -3.76 5.62
CA GLY A 927 -0.26 -4.80 6.00
C GLY A 927 -1.62 -4.22 6.38
N PRO A 928 -2.50 -5.03 7.01
CA PRO A 928 -3.86 -4.63 7.36
C PRO A 928 -3.90 -3.40 8.27
N ALA A 929 -4.09 -2.21 7.70
CA ALA A 929 -4.23 -0.97 8.46
C ALA A 929 -5.60 -0.84 9.17
N ILE A 930 -6.59 -1.63 8.71
CA ILE A 930 -7.90 -1.84 9.36
C ILE A 930 -8.32 -3.31 9.21
N ARG A 931 -9.34 -3.72 10.00
CA ARG A 931 -10.00 -5.03 9.91
C ARG A 931 -11.52 -4.85 9.99
N PHE A 932 -12.03 -4.09 9.02
CA PHE A 932 -13.44 -3.70 9.02
C PHE A 932 -14.35 -4.80 8.46
N VAL A 933 -15.43 -5.10 9.20
CA VAL A 933 -16.56 -5.90 8.72
C VAL A 933 -17.88 -5.27 9.19
N ALA A 934 -18.90 -5.27 8.32
CA ALA A 934 -20.20 -4.71 8.63
C ALA A 934 -21.35 -5.56 8.09
N GLU A 935 -22.49 -5.55 8.80
CA GLU A 935 -23.75 -6.12 8.43
C GLU A 935 -24.86 -5.06 8.55
N LEU A 936 -25.77 -5.03 7.57
CA LEU A 936 -26.76 -3.96 7.44
C LEU A 936 -28.17 -4.47 7.73
N ASP A 937 -28.59 -4.41 9.00
CA ASP A 937 -29.96 -4.75 9.44
C ASP A 937 -30.90 -3.54 9.23
N PRO A 938 -31.95 -3.66 8.39
CA PRO A 938 -32.87 -2.55 8.12
C PRO A 938 -33.69 -2.11 9.33
N VAL A 939 -33.83 -2.97 10.34
CA VAL A 939 -34.64 -2.70 11.53
C VAL A 939 -33.80 -2.18 12.69
N ASN A 940 -32.71 -2.88 12.99
CA ASN A 940 -31.89 -2.61 14.16
C ASN A 940 -30.73 -1.64 13.86
N GLY A 941 -30.42 -1.38 12.60
CA GLY A 941 -29.26 -0.61 12.17
C GLY A 941 -28.04 -1.49 11.93
N PRO A 942 -26.92 -0.89 11.49
CA PRO A 942 -25.70 -1.63 11.18
C PRO A 942 -25.07 -2.24 12.44
N THR A 943 -24.45 -3.39 12.26
CA THR A 943 -23.45 -3.96 13.17
C THR A 943 -22.11 -3.93 12.44
N ALA A 944 -21.11 -3.28 13.01
CA ALA A 944 -19.79 -3.20 12.43
C ALA A 944 -18.71 -3.49 13.47
N ARG A 945 -17.55 -3.94 13.00
CA ARG A 945 -16.38 -4.28 13.82
C ARG A 945 -15.11 -3.80 13.14
N ASN A 946 -14.10 -3.44 13.95
CA ASN A 946 -12.79 -3.07 13.46
C ASN A 946 -11.68 -3.30 14.50
N ALA A 947 -10.43 -3.17 14.09
CA ALA A 947 -9.26 -2.98 14.95
C ALA A 947 -8.14 -2.29 14.15
N LEU A 948 -7.46 -1.34 14.80
CA LEU A 948 -6.27 -0.65 14.26
C LEU A 948 -4.97 -1.34 14.74
N PRO A 949 -3.88 -1.26 13.96
CA PRO A 949 -2.55 -1.71 14.38
C PRO A 949 -1.90 -0.71 15.35
N GLY A 950 -2.48 -0.50 16.53
CA GLY A 950 -2.02 0.50 17.49
C GLY A 950 -3.14 0.90 18.44
N GLY A 951 -3.43 2.20 18.49
CA GLY A 951 -4.52 2.77 19.25
C GLY A 951 -5.02 4.09 18.66
N GLU A 952 -6.06 4.64 19.24
CA GLU A 952 -6.75 5.80 18.71
C GLU A 952 -6.02 7.12 19.01
N ILE A 953 -5.39 7.23 20.19
CA ILE A 953 -4.80 8.46 20.70
C ILE A 953 -3.27 8.35 20.71
N PHE A 954 -2.59 9.15 19.90
CA PHE A 954 -1.13 9.15 19.82
C PHE A 954 -0.49 9.93 20.99
N ASP A 955 -0.66 9.40 22.18
CA ASP A 955 0.00 9.83 23.42
C ASP A 955 0.35 8.60 24.27
N PRO A 956 1.63 8.26 24.47
CA PRO A 956 2.05 7.11 25.28
C PRO A 956 1.52 7.12 26.73
N SER A 957 1.02 8.24 27.22
CA SER A 957 0.37 8.31 28.54
C SER A 957 -1.12 7.98 28.50
N SER A 958 -1.71 7.90 27.29
CA SER A 958 -3.11 7.54 27.09
C SER A 958 -3.31 6.03 27.26
N PRO A 959 -4.44 5.57 27.85
CA PRO A 959 -4.80 4.16 27.82
C PRO A 959 -5.14 3.67 26.40
N HIS A 960 -5.35 4.57 25.45
CA HIS A 960 -5.70 4.28 24.06
C HIS A 960 -4.57 4.53 23.08
N TYR A 961 -3.31 4.38 23.56
CA TYR A 961 -2.13 4.52 22.71
C TYR A 961 -1.89 3.27 21.85
N ASP A 962 -2.10 2.10 22.44
CA ASP A 962 -1.81 0.79 21.83
C ASP A 962 -2.83 -0.30 22.24
N ASP A 963 -3.97 0.06 22.76
CA ASP A 963 -4.95 -0.88 23.35
C ASP A 963 -5.68 -1.73 22.29
N GLN A 964 -5.72 -1.31 21.04
CA GLN A 964 -6.26 -2.10 19.91
C GLN A 964 -5.20 -3.07 19.33
N LEU A 965 -3.91 -2.82 19.52
CA LEU A 965 -2.81 -3.61 18.94
C LEU A 965 -2.93 -5.10 19.24
N GLN A 966 -3.28 -5.47 20.49
CA GLN A 966 -3.40 -6.89 20.84
C GLN A 966 -4.61 -7.57 20.18
N LEU A 967 -5.67 -6.86 19.88
CA LEU A 967 -6.77 -7.38 19.06
C LEU A 967 -6.29 -7.60 17.63
N TRP A 968 -5.66 -6.59 17.06
CA TRP A 968 -5.14 -6.60 15.70
C TRP A 968 -4.13 -7.74 15.47
N LEU A 969 -3.15 -7.92 16.36
CA LEU A 969 -2.14 -9.00 16.31
C LEU A 969 -2.77 -10.39 16.34
N GLN A 970 -3.94 -10.55 16.97
CA GLN A 970 -4.67 -11.81 17.11
C GLN A 970 -5.80 -11.98 16.08
N ASN A 971 -5.89 -11.12 15.07
CA ASN A 971 -7.00 -11.08 14.10
C ASN A 971 -8.39 -11.00 14.78
N LYS A 972 -8.46 -10.22 15.86
CA LYS A 972 -9.68 -9.91 16.57
C LYS A 972 -10.07 -8.47 16.37
N THR A 973 -11.33 -8.19 16.56
CA THR A 973 -11.93 -6.86 16.43
C THR A 973 -12.76 -6.51 17.68
N PHE A 974 -13.12 -5.26 17.79
CA PHE A 974 -14.14 -4.78 18.71
C PHE A 974 -15.41 -4.36 17.96
N ASP A 975 -16.55 -4.42 18.61
CA ASP A 975 -17.82 -3.97 18.02
C ASP A 975 -17.89 -2.43 18.07
N PHE A 976 -18.29 -1.81 16.96
CA PHE A 976 -18.56 -0.36 16.91
C PHE A 976 -19.76 -0.01 17.80
N ALA A 977 -19.58 0.99 18.67
CA ALA A 977 -20.66 1.55 19.45
C ALA A 977 -21.51 2.52 18.58
N TYR A 978 -22.29 1.98 17.65
CA TYR A 978 -23.09 2.76 16.71
C TYR A 978 -24.41 3.26 17.28
N GLN A 979 -25.09 2.44 18.08
CA GLN A 979 -26.37 2.81 18.66
C GLN A 979 -26.17 3.71 19.89
N ASP A 980 -27.06 4.71 20.06
CA ASP A 980 -27.00 5.64 21.22
C ASP A 980 -26.89 4.95 22.58
N SER A 981 -27.57 3.80 22.75
CA SER A 981 -27.51 3.03 24.00
C SER A 981 -26.13 2.47 24.28
N ASP A 982 -25.43 2.05 23.20
CA ASP A 982 -24.11 1.46 23.29
C ASP A 982 -23.06 2.54 23.53
N VAL A 983 -23.18 3.66 22.80
CA VAL A 983 -22.36 4.86 23.02
C VAL A 983 -22.46 5.35 24.48
N LEU A 984 -23.67 5.51 25.01
CA LEU A 984 -23.87 5.95 26.40
C LEU A 984 -23.31 4.95 27.42
N THR A 985 -23.47 3.66 27.15
CA THR A 985 -22.96 2.59 28.02
C THR A 985 -21.44 2.58 28.05
N GLN A 986 -20.80 2.56 26.89
CA GLN A 986 -19.34 2.51 26.75
C GLN A 986 -18.70 3.82 27.25
N ALA A 987 -19.27 4.97 26.91
CA ALA A 987 -18.79 6.27 27.39
C ALA A 987 -18.91 6.42 28.92
N ALA A 988 -19.98 5.89 29.53
CA ALA A 988 -20.09 5.89 31.00
C ALA A 988 -19.04 4.98 31.65
N GLN A 989 -18.77 3.82 31.04
CA GLN A 989 -17.69 2.91 31.47
C GLN A 989 -16.32 3.58 31.32
N GLU A 990 -16.04 4.23 30.20
CA GLU A 990 -14.79 4.94 29.93
C GLU A 990 -14.56 6.07 30.94
N CYS A 991 -15.58 6.87 31.18
CA CYS A 991 -15.54 7.92 32.19
C CYS A 991 -15.31 7.38 33.64
N GLN A 992 -15.84 6.19 33.95
CA GLN A 992 -15.64 5.57 35.25
C GLN A 992 -14.23 4.95 35.37
N THR A 993 -13.73 4.30 34.33
CA THR A 993 -12.46 3.52 34.31
C THR A 993 -11.26 4.45 34.10
N ASN A 994 -11.23 5.15 33.02
CA ASN A 994 -10.07 5.91 32.55
C ASN A 994 -10.18 7.42 32.85
N LYS A 995 -11.32 7.87 33.35
CA LYS A 995 -11.62 9.30 33.64
C LYS A 995 -11.65 10.16 32.38
N ILE A 996 -11.90 9.54 31.22
CA ILE A 996 -12.14 10.24 29.98
C ILE A 996 -13.65 10.37 29.85
N CYS A 997 -14.15 11.56 30.18
CA CYS A 997 -15.56 11.86 30.23
C CYS A 997 -15.97 12.85 29.15
N ARG A 998 -17.21 13.28 29.13
CA ARG A 998 -17.78 14.13 28.10
C ARG A 998 -17.10 15.50 27.98
N TRP A 999 -16.72 15.88 26.80
CA TRP A 999 -16.36 17.24 26.44
C TRP A 999 -17.55 17.94 25.79
N ARG A 1000 -17.71 19.24 26.11
CA ARG A 1000 -18.74 20.07 25.46
C ARG A 1000 -18.11 21.26 24.77
N PHE A 1001 -18.38 21.42 23.52
CA PHE A 1001 -18.09 22.59 22.73
C PHE A 1001 -19.38 23.41 22.63
N GLN A 1002 -19.30 24.72 22.85
CA GLN A 1002 -20.49 25.58 22.83
C GLN A 1002 -20.16 26.97 22.28
N PRO A 1003 -21.19 27.69 21.76
CA PRO A 1003 -21.00 29.07 21.31
C PRO A 1003 -20.38 29.94 22.39
N GLY A 1004 -19.35 30.69 22.01
CA GLY A 1004 -18.73 31.73 22.85
C GLY A 1004 -19.34 33.10 22.52
N SER A 1005 -19.24 34.05 23.45
CA SER A 1005 -19.52 35.44 23.11
C SER A 1005 -18.49 35.93 22.09
N PRO A 1006 -18.91 36.61 21.01
CA PRO A 1006 -18.00 37.20 20.01
C PRO A 1006 -17.03 38.23 20.59
#